data_fdd85dea8332a158836aa10c88146dd6
#
_entry.id   fdd85dea8332a158836aa10c88146dd6
#
_cell.length_a   1.000
_cell.length_b   1.000
_cell.length_c   1.000
_cell.angle_alpha   90.00
_cell.angle_beta   90.00
_cell.angle_gamma   90.00
#
_symmetry.space_group_name_H-M   'P 1'
#
loop_
_entity.id
_entity.type
_entity.pdbx_description
1 polymer ?
#
loop_
_entity_poly.entity_id
_entity_poly.type
_entity_poly.pdbx_seq_one_letter_code
_entity_poly.pdbx_strand_id
1 'polypeptide(L)'
;MLRIILFNMGFWVLASSAWAITDREFRAKKGQRVIKGSIVKSFEDGDILLKRSSDMQLFRINKEIFTEDDQAFIKNNFPPNHDALPKFKKPLDERVLAKFSASIDQKIENQLKIYGQRPNKEISDETFLRRAYLKIIGRIPTYEETLEFMDNRGSKGRKALIDKLLNSKGYVHNWYVYWADILRATPRVGNRGADGYPFIAYIKDSLAENKPYDRWVHEMLSATGPMWQKGNGATGYYYRDVGMGGAFQLDNMSNTVRIFLGTSLECAQCHDHPFDRWTQKQFYEMAAFTKGVSSIGNNQATNLGEFSKIVRGTWRQQELKKIENDSSLDDTARARAITRVNDRARNSVKGVADVIGVGLENVGQGKISLPQDYQYDNATPGQTINANTIFGLVAELDENLETKGSRHSYASWIASPDNPRFTTVIANRLWKTAFGIGLIEPVDNMFDDTMATNPDLMLHLEKIMVALDYDLKEFLRILYNTKAFQRETPKRQISARDTKDESHPHEVKHVIDGPYPDNPKRDAVPYFYQGPIMERLSGEQLWDSLVSLNFPDIDERINDNDSAERNFERYEKWISMTPEELFEEAFGVAAPNNESGMSEMMANKDSMMAGNESLNEMCPIRPGRPVDPAITAKDENGKTVAFCCNGCKDQFVSNLPAMNNEMMMATTQSDSSSTGYQRRGNRTRNSNSLRASEVTGGSPGAAPGAGHLVRQFGGSSREQIQVSHKQAAVNQVLKLMNGEIESQIISNPESRLMQTVRKASNMDEKIKVAFQAILQRKPESNEIRFFKENLKRLDVQDYEKDVVWALLNSHEFLFVP
;
A
#
# COMPACT_ATOMS: atom_id res chain seq x y z
N MET A 1 12.04 -60.39 -1.81
CA MET A 1 11.38 -59.31 -1.06
C MET A 1 12.33 -58.42 -0.23
N LEU A 2 13.54 -58.86 0.15
CA LEU A 2 14.47 -58.07 0.99
C LEU A 2 15.34 -57.04 0.26
N ARG A 3 15.41 -57.09 -1.10
CA ARG A 3 16.20 -56.17 -1.91
C ARG A 3 15.44 -54.90 -2.37
N ILE A 4 14.12 -54.84 -2.22
CA ILE A 4 13.28 -53.68 -2.58
C ILE A 4 13.14 -52.70 -1.41
N ILE A 5 13.32 -53.13 -0.18
CA ILE A 5 13.20 -52.29 1.03
C ILE A 5 14.47 -51.45 1.29
N LEU A 6 15.65 -51.94 0.87
CA LEU A 6 16.90 -51.18 1.00
C LEU A 6 17.09 -50.05 -0.05
N PHE A 7 16.35 -50.11 -1.16
CA PHE A 7 16.44 -49.06 -2.20
C PHE A 7 15.55 -47.86 -1.89
N ASN A 8 14.51 -48.04 -1.07
CA ASN A 8 13.62 -46.94 -0.65
C ASN A 8 14.14 -46.17 0.60
N MET A 9 14.97 -46.77 1.44
CA MET A 9 15.59 -46.04 2.58
C MET A 9 16.81 -45.20 2.17
N GLY A 10 17.51 -45.54 1.08
CA GLY A 10 18.65 -44.76 0.58
C GLY A 10 18.28 -43.50 -0.18
N PHE A 11 17.06 -43.41 -0.71
CA PHE A 11 16.60 -42.25 -1.49
C PHE A 11 15.98 -41.15 -0.61
N TRP A 12 15.50 -41.49 0.58
CA TRP A 12 14.97 -40.51 1.54
C TRP A 12 16.07 -39.73 2.27
N VAL A 13 17.27 -40.26 2.37
CA VAL A 13 18.41 -39.59 3.04
C VAL A 13 19.09 -38.55 2.13
N LEU A 14 18.94 -38.64 0.80
CA LEU A 14 19.58 -37.68 -0.14
C LEU A 14 18.67 -36.54 -0.58
N ALA A 15 17.37 -36.63 -0.41
CA ALA A 15 16.43 -35.55 -0.73
C ALA A 15 16.15 -34.62 0.47
N SER A 16 16.46 -35.03 1.69
CA SER A 16 16.35 -34.22 2.91
C SER A 16 17.62 -33.45 3.27
N SER A 17 18.70 -33.61 2.53
CA SER A 17 20.01 -33.09 2.93
C SER A 17 20.34 -31.64 2.56
N ALA A 18 19.43 -30.92 1.94
CA ALA A 18 19.71 -29.52 1.61
C ALA A 18 19.15 -28.49 2.63
N TRP A 19 18.20 -28.89 3.50
CA TRP A 19 17.57 -27.92 4.42
C TRP A 19 17.25 -28.47 5.83
N ALA A 20 17.44 -29.73 6.08
CA ALA A 20 17.35 -30.32 7.41
C ALA A 20 18.76 -30.59 8.02
N ILE A 21 19.65 -29.61 7.91
CA ILE A 21 20.78 -29.58 8.86
C ILE A 21 20.28 -28.82 10.08
N THR A 22 19.40 -29.47 10.72
CA THR A 22 18.90 -29.40 12.08
C THR A 22 19.98 -28.94 13.06
N ASP A 23 19.57 -28.18 14.01
CA ASP A 23 20.11 -27.95 15.32
C ASP A 23 21.43 -28.66 15.61
N ARG A 24 22.52 -28.06 15.17
CA ARG A 24 23.88 -28.52 15.49
C ARG A 24 24.39 -27.76 16.72
N GLU A 25 25.16 -28.44 17.54
CA GLU A 25 25.96 -27.84 18.61
C GLU A 25 27.25 -27.27 18.03
N PHE A 26 27.38 -25.94 18.03
CA PHE A 26 28.62 -25.24 17.69
C PHE A 26 29.40 -24.92 18.94
N ARG A 27 30.69 -25.28 19.00
CA ARG A 27 31.56 -25.17 20.17
C ARG A 27 32.53 -24.00 19.97
N ALA A 28 32.65 -23.13 20.96
CA ALA A 28 33.62 -22.07 20.94
C ALA A 28 35.06 -22.59 21.15
N LYS A 29 36.06 -22.04 20.42
CA LYS A 29 37.49 -22.35 20.63
C LYS A 29 37.99 -22.06 22.03
N LYS A 30 37.48 -21.02 22.63
CA LYS A 30 37.84 -20.59 24.01
C LYS A 30 36.63 -20.76 24.92
N GLY A 31 36.78 -21.60 25.94
CA GLY A 31 35.72 -21.85 26.93
C GLY A 31 34.82 -23.04 26.59
N GLN A 32 33.97 -23.43 27.55
CA GLN A 32 33.02 -24.53 27.39
C GLN A 32 31.66 -24.10 26.80
N ARG A 33 31.60 -22.96 26.11
CA ARG A 33 30.32 -22.48 25.55
C ARG A 33 29.95 -23.23 24.30
N VAL A 34 28.77 -23.82 24.35
CA VAL A 34 28.12 -24.51 23.22
C VAL A 34 26.86 -23.71 22.84
N ILE A 35 26.70 -23.44 21.57
CA ILE A 35 25.49 -22.84 21.02
C ILE A 35 24.82 -23.87 20.13
N LYS A 36 23.64 -24.30 20.52
CA LYS A 36 22.82 -25.17 19.66
C LYS A 36 21.98 -24.30 18.73
N GLY A 37 22.08 -24.54 17.40
CA GLY A 37 21.37 -23.73 16.42
C GLY A 37 21.63 -24.18 14.99
N SER A 38 21.01 -23.45 14.06
CA SER A 38 21.16 -23.63 12.63
C SER A 38 21.78 -22.41 11.97
N ILE A 39 22.61 -22.60 10.92
CA ILE A 39 23.16 -21.51 10.15
C ILE A 39 22.16 -21.10 9.08
N VAL A 40 21.78 -19.82 9.08
CA VAL A 40 20.83 -19.24 8.13
C VAL A 40 21.57 -18.67 6.92
N LYS A 41 22.72 -18.01 7.13
CA LYS A 41 23.51 -17.37 6.08
C LYS A 41 24.98 -17.31 6.47
N SER A 42 25.87 -17.39 5.49
CA SER A 42 27.29 -17.07 5.64
C SER A 42 27.63 -15.82 4.79
N PHE A 43 28.49 -14.96 5.35
CA PHE A 43 28.92 -13.72 4.71
C PHE A 43 30.34 -13.84 4.16
N GLU A 44 30.72 -12.97 3.20
CA GLU A 44 32.07 -12.99 2.58
C GLU A 44 33.17 -12.60 3.57
N ASP A 45 32.86 -11.75 4.56
CA ASP A 45 33.78 -11.34 5.62
C ASP A 45 34.10 -12.45 6.65
N GLY A 46 33.48 -13.61 6.48
CA GLY A 46 33.68 -14.75 7.36
C GLY A 46 32.69 -14.84 8.51
N ASP A 47 31.77 -13.90 8.63
CA ASP A 47 30.67 -13.96 9.57
C ASP A 47 29.63 -14.96 9.13
N ILE A 48 28.85 -15.46 10.08
CA ILE A 48 27.65 -16.26 9.85
C ILE A 48 26.47 -15.68 10.60
N LEU A 49 25.28 -15.86 10.05
CA LEU A 49 24.03 -15.65 10.75
C LEU A 49 23.57 -16.99 11.32
N LEU A 50 23.66 -17.14 12.63
CA LEU A 50 23.29 -18.35 13.37
C LEU A 50 21.99 -18.11 14.12
N LYS A 51 21.00 -18.98 13.88
CA LYS A 51 19.73 -19.05 14.60
C LYS A 51 19.86 -19.99 15.77
N ARG A 52 19.77 -19.48 17.00
CA ARG A 52 19.87 -20.29 18.23
C ARG A 52 18.55 -21.02 18.49
N SER A 53 18.61 -22.31 18.78
CA SER A 53 17.42 -23.18 18.95
C SER A 53 16.62 -22.90 20.20
N SER A 54 17.27 -22.41 21.28
CA SER A 54 16.58 -22.20 22.57
C SER A 54 15.57 -21.06 22.59
N ASP A 55 15.79 -20.03 21.77
CA ASP A 55 14.98 -18.82 21.73
C ASP A 55 14.81 -18.25 20.31
N MET A 56 15.27 -19.01 19.33
CA MET A 56 15.16 -18.67 17.90
C MET A 56 15.85 -17.35 17.51
N GLN A 57 16.65 -16.76 18.41
CA GLN A 57 17.37 -15.52 18.12
C GLN A 57 18.46 -15.73 17.08
N LEU A 58 18.61 -14.74 16.19
CA LEU A 58 19.66 -14.69 15.19
C LEU A 58 20.86 -13.93 15.72
N PHE A 59 22.04 -14.47 15.50
CA PHE A 59 23.32 -13.86 15.89
C PHE A 59 24.21 -13.78 14.67
N ARG A 60 24.69 -12.58 14.36
CA ARG A 60 25.81 -12.43 13.45
C ARG A 60 27.09 -12.68 14.23
N ILE A 61 27.81 -13.72 13.88
CA ILE A 61 28.95 -14.21 14.63
C ILE A 61 30.06 -14.52 13.64
N ASN A 62 31.28 -14.07 13.92
CA ASN A 62 32.43 -14.51 13.15
C ASN A 62 32.70 -16.00 13.36
N LYS A 63 32.75 -16.80 12.28
CA LYS A 63 32.94 -18.25 12.33
C LYS A 63 34.25 -18.67 13.02
N GLU A 64 35.27 -17.78 13.07
CA GLU A 64 36.55 -18.05 13.67
C GLU A 64 36.53 -18.30 15.20
N ILE A 65 35.42 -17.89 15.85
CA ILE A 65 35.22 -18.20 17.28
C ILE A 65 34.92 -19.68 17.53
N PHE A 66 34.50 -20.44 16.53
CA PHE A 66 34.18 -21.87 16.68
C PHE A 66 35.40 -22.77 16.49
N THR A 67 35.26 -24.03 16.91
CA THR A 67 36.28 -25.03 16.70
C THR A 67 36.60 -25.25 15.22
N GLU A 68 37.74 -25.80 14.90
CA GLU A 68 38.15 -26.07 13.51
C GLU A 68 37.19 -27.00 12.78
N ASP A 69 36.66 -28.00 13.51
CA ASP A 69 35.64 -28.91 12.96
C ASP A 69 34.36 -28.20 12.63
N ASP A 70 33.92 -27.25 13.45
CA ASP A 70 32.71 -26.47 13.20
C ASP A 70 32.96 -25.44 12.09
N GLN A 71 34.14 -24.84 11.99
CA GLN A 71 34.52 -23.98 10.88
C GLN A 71 34.57 -24.75 9.54
N ALA A 72 35.14 -25.94 9.56
CA ALA A 72 35.16 -26.82 8.38
C ALA A 72 33.74 -27.22 7.98
N PHE A 73 32.90 -27.55 8.95
CA PHE A 73 31.48 -27.84 8.70
C PHE A 73 30.77 -26.62 8.08
N ILE A 74 30.94 -25.42 8.64
CA ILE A 74 30.39 -24.19 8.10
C ILE A 74 30.87 -23.95 6.68
N LYS A 75 32.16 -24.02 6.44
CA LYS A 75 32.78 -23.81 5.14
C LYS A 75 32.28 -24.79 4.08
N ASN A 76 32.09 -26.06 4.44
CA ASN A 76 31.70 -27.09 3.49
C ASN A 76 30.19 -27.13 3.20
N ASN A 77 29.36 -26.79 4.20
CA ASN A 77 27.91 -26.87 4.08
C ASN A 77 27.23 -25.52 3.89
N PHE A 78 27.87 -24.45 4.33
CA PHE A 78 27.38 -23.07 4.22
C PHE A 78 28.51 -22.17 3.72
N PRO A 79 29.03 -22.39 2.50
CA PRO A 79 30.03 -21.47 1.96
C PRO A 79 29.44 -20.07 1.96
N PRO A 80 30.24 -19.02 2.24
CA PRO A 80 29.85 -17.66 1.98
C PRO A 80 29.41 -17.57 0.53
N ASN A 81 28.46 -16.72 0.22
CA ASN A 81 27.82 -16.61 -1.09
C ASN A 81 28.86 -16.50 -2.24
N HIS A 82 29.69 -17.53 -2.45
CA HIS A 82 30.52 -17.66 -3.64
C HIS A 82 29.69 -17.71 -4.93
N ASP A 83 28.36 -17.87 -4.79
CA ASP A 83 27.37 -17.72 -5.82
C ASP A 83 26.70 -16.35 -5.80
N ALA A 84 27.25 -15.33 -5.14
CA ALA A 84 26.78 -13.95 -5.34
C ALA A 84 26.92 -13.65 -6.83
N LEU A 85 25.80 -13.42 -7.48
CA LEU A 85 25.82 -13.07 -8.90
C LEU A 85 26.48 -11.70 -9.02
N PRO A 86 27.35 -11.49 -10.04
CA PRO A 86 27.95 -10.17 -10.27
C PRO A 86 26.84 -9.15 -10.56
N LYS A 87 27.05 -7.90 -10.20
CA LYS A 87 26.15 -6.82 -10.62
C LYS A 87 26.16 -6.68 -12.14
N PHE A 88 24.99 -6.52 -12.73
CA PHE A 88 24.81 -6.47 -14.17
C PHE A 88 24.51 -5.05 -14.66
N LYS A 89 25.03 -4.70 -15.85
CA LYS A 89 24.63 -3.49 -16.54
C LYS A 89 23.17 -3.62 -16.98
N LYS A 90 22.39 -2.57 -16.79
CA LYS A 90 20.97 -2.50 -17.13
C LYS A 90 20.73 -1.64 -18.38
N PRO A 91 19.74 -1.96 -19.21
CA PRO A 91 18.96 -3.21 -19.19
C PRO A 91 19.85 -4.43 -19.48
N LEU A 92 19.44 -5.59 -18.97
CA LEU A 92 20.16 -6.85 -19.23
C LEU A 92 20.20 -7.15 -20.73
N ASP A 93 21.36 -7.62 -21.22
CA ASP A 93 21.44 -8.15 -22.58
C ASP A 93 20.61 -9.45 -22.71
N GLU A 94 20.23 -9.78 -23.95
CA GLU A 94 19.35 -10.92 -24.21
C GLU A 94 19.92 -12.27 -23.76
N ARG A 95 21.26 -12.44 -23.71
CA ARG A 95 21.88 -13.68 -23.28
C ARG A 95 21.79 -13.86 -21.79
N VAL A 96 22.04 -12.78 -21.03
CA VAL A 96 21.92 -12.77 -19.57
C VAL A 96 20.47 -12.97 -19.17
N LEU A 97 19.53 -12.24 -19.80
CA LEU A 97 18.10 -12.41 -19.61
C LEU A 97 17.66 -13.87 -19.82
N ALA A 98 18.03 -14.46 -20.95
CA ALA A 98 17.70 -15.84 -21.28
C ALA A 98 18.31 -16.84 -20.27
N LYS A 99 19.55 -16.59 -19.81
CA LYS A 99 20.22 -17.43 -18.80
C LYS A 99 19.45 -17.42 -17.48
N PHE A 100 19.02 -16.24 -16.98
CA PHE A 100 18.25 -16.14 -15.75
C PHE A 100 16.88 -16.78 -15.86
N SER A 101 16.13 -16.49 -16.92
CA SER A 101 14.82 -17.11 -17.14
C SER A 101 14.93 -18.64 -17.24
N ALA A 102 15.92 -19.17 -17.97
CA ALA A 102 16.15 -20.60 -18.06
C ALA A 102 16.57 -21.24 -16.73
N SER A 103 17.34 -20.54 -15.88
CA SER A 103 17.74 -21.06 -14.58
C SER A 103 16.54 -21.18 -13.60
N ILE A 104 15.60 -20.23 -13.68
CA ILE A 104 14.34 -20.31 -12.93
C ILE A 104 13.50 -21.50 -13.42
N ASP A 105 13.31 -21.63 -14.73
CA ASP A 105 12.60 -22.76 -15.32
C ASP A 105 13.20 -24.10 -14.92
N GLN A 106 14.54 -24.23 -14.93
CA GLN A 106 15.23 -25.44 -14.52
C GLN A 106 14.93 -25.82 -13.06
N LYS A 107 14.90 -24.85 -12.14
CA LYS A 107 14.58 -25.13 -10.72
C LYS A 107 13.13 -25.60 -10.53
N ILE A 108 12.18 -25.01 -11.27
CA ILE A 108 10.80 -25.47 -11.31
C ILE A 108 10.70 -26.89 -11.87
N GLU A 109 11.36 -27.14 -13.01
CA GLU A 109 11.31 -28.44 -13.68
C GLU A 109 12.00 -29.55 -12.87
N ASN A 110 13.07 -29.24 -12.14
CA ASN A 110 13.71 -30.17 -11.22
C ASN A 110 12.77 -30.57 -10.09
N GLN A 111 12.06 -29.61 -9.50
CA GLN A 111 11.06 -29.91 -8.47
C GLN A 111 9.90 -30.73 -9.01
N LEU A 112 9.33 -30.35 -10.14
CA LEU A 112 8.27 -31.13 -10.81
C LEU A 112 8.71 -32.58 -11.06
N LYS A 113 9.94 -32.79 -11.51
CA LYS A 113 10.51 -34.11 -11.75
C LYS A 113 10.65 -34.95 -10.46
N ILE A 114 11.08 -34.34 -9.34
CA ILE A 114 11.17 -35.00 -8.03
C ILE A 114 9.80 -35.54 -7.60
N TYR A 115 8.74 -34.80 -7.86
CA TYR A 115 7.37 -35.18 -7.50
C TYR A 115 6.61 -35.93 -8.62
N GLY A 116 7.31 -36.38 -9.67
CA GLY A 116 6.72 -37.13 -10.80
C GLY A 116 5.71 -36.35 -11.62
N GLN A 117 5.76 -35.01 -11.56
CA GLN A 117 4.84 -34.14 -12.26
C GLN A 117 5.45 -33.58 -13.56
N ARG A 118 4.60 -33.08 -14.43
CA ARG A 118 5.00 -32.47 -15.70
C ARG A 118 4.56 -31.02 -15.77
N PRO A 119 5.35 -30.14 -16.43
CA PRO A 119 4.92 -28.81 -16.75
C PRO A 119 3.70 -28.81 -17.68
N ASN A 120 2.82 -27.82 -17.54
CA ASN A 120 1.72 -27.62 -18.48
C ASN A 120 2.25 -27.20 -19.86
N LYS A 121 1.39 -27.31 -20.88
CA LYS A 121 1.73 -26.89 -22.24
C LYS A 121 1.93 -25.37 -22.30
N GLU A 122 2.64 -24.91 -23.31
CA GLU A 122 2.76 -23.49 -23.61
C GLU A 122 1.44 -22.94 -24.15
N ILE A 123 1.10 -21.72 -23.75
CA ILE A 123 -0.11 -21.02 -24.20
C ILE A 123 0.05 -20.46 -25.63
N SER A 124 -1.08 -20.23 -26.30
CA SER A 124 -1.11 -19.54 -27.58
C SER A 124 -0.63 -18.09 -27.47
N ASP A 125 -0.29 -17.48 -28.61
CA ASP A 125 0.12 -16.06 -28.66
C ASP A 125 -1.02 -15.13 -28.25
N GLU A 126 -2.28 -15.48 -28.54
CA GLU A 126 -3.46 -14.75 -28.11
C GLU A 126 -3.61 -14.76 -26.58
N THR A 127 -3.48 -15.93 -25.97
CA THR A 127 -3.54 -16.08 -24.51
C THR A 127 -2.37 -15.36 -23.84
N PHE A 128 -1.17 -15.44 -24.44
CA PHE A 128 0.01 -14.73 -23.95
C PHE A 128 -0.19 -13.21 -24.01
N LEU A 129 -0.69 -12.67 -25.10
CA LEU A 129 -0.98 -11.26 -25.27
C LEU A 129 -1.89 -10.76 -24.12
N ARG A 130 -3.02 -11.43 -23.91
CA ARG A 130 -3.97 -11.07 -22.86
C ARG A 130 -3.33 -11.14 -21.47
N ARG A 131 -2.61 -12.22 -21.17
CA ARG A 131 -1.89 -12.39 -19.88
C ARG A 131 -0.86 -11.29 -19.66
N ALA A 132 -0.02 -11.00 -20.64
CA ALA A 132 1.01 -9.97 -20.54
C ALA A 132 0.41 -8.59 -20.26
N TYR A 133 -0.62 -8.19 -20.99
CA TYR A 133 -1.30 -6.91 -20.76
C TYR A 133 -1.88 -6.81 -19.35
N LEU A 134 -2.64 -7.82 -18.92
CA LEU A 134 -3.28 -7.82 -17.60
C LEU A 134 -2.27 -7.87 -16.46
N LYS A 135 -1.16 -8.60 -16.59
CA LYS A 135 -0.15 -8.71 -15.54
C LYS A 135 0.81 -7.51 -15.49
N ILE A 136 1.15 -6.93 -16.62
CA ILE A 136 2.14 -5.84 -16.68
C ILE A 136 1.48 -4.47 -16.55
N ILE A 137 0.42 -4.21 -17.32
CA ILE A 137 -0.22 -2.90 -17.36
C ILE A 137 -1.65 -2.86 -16.83
N GLY A 138 -2.23 -4.00 -16.42
CA GLY A 138 -3.49 -4.07 -15.67
C GLY A 138 -4.75 -3.84 -16.50
N ARG A 139 -4.71 -3.95 -17.82
CA ARG A 139 -5.86 -3.89 -18.73
C ARG A 139 -5.72 -4.89 -19.87
N ILE A 140 -6.81 -5.16 -20.57
CA ILE A 140 -6.74 -5.87 -21.85
C ILE A 140 -6.09 -4.97 -22.92
N PRO A 141 -5.46 -5.55 -23.98
CA PRO A 141 -5.05 -4.78 -25.15
C PRO A 141 -6.27 -4.24 -25.90
N THR A 142 -6.10 -3.10 -26.55
CA THR A 142 -7.10 -2.58 -27.50
C THR A 142 -7.17 -3.48 -28.74
N TYR A 143 -8.19 -3.24 -29.57
CA TYR A 143 -8.32 -3.98 -30.83
C TYR A 143 -7.11 -3.78 -31.74
N GLU A 144 -6.61 -2.55 -31.84
CA GLU A 144 -5.43 -2.20 -32.63
C GLU A 144 -4.14 -2.83 -32.10
N GLU A 145 -3.94 -2.80 -30.77
CA GLU A 145 -2.81 -3.46 -30.11
C GLU A 145 -2.82 -4.98 -30.32
N THR A 146 -4.03 -5.55 -30.34
CA THR A 146 -4.22 -6.99 -30.63
C THR A 146 -3.78 -7.31 -32.06
N LEU A 147 -4.19 -6.53 -33.05
CA LEU A 147 -3.80 -6.74 -34.44
C LEU A 147 -2.30 -6.55 -34.65
N GLU A 148 -1.71 -5.47 -34.07
CA GLU A 148 -0.26 -5.18 -34.14
C GLU A 148 0.58 -6.37 -33.62
N PHE A 149 0.18 -6.94 -32.51
CA PHE A 149 0.90 -8.08 -31.93
C PHE A 149 0.72 -9.35 -32.78
N MET A 150 -0.47 -9.60 -33.33
CA MET A 150 -0.73 -10.79 -34.15
C MET A 150 0.09 -10.81 -35.44
N ASP A 151 0.47 -9.65 -35.95
CA ASP A 151 1.37 -9.54 -37.12
C ASP A 151 2.84 -9.82 -36.73
N ASN A 152 3.20 -9.64 -35.44
CA ASN A 152 4.55 -9.81 -34.92
C ASN A 152 4.70 -10.92 -33.86
N ARG A 153 3.81 -11.92 -33.89
CA ARG A 153 3.72 -13.01 -32.92
C ARG A 153 4.97 -13.92 -32.90
N GLY A 154 4.99 -14.82 -31.92
CA GLY A 154 6.08 -15.77 -31.69
C GLY A 154 7.09 -15.28 -30.65
N SER A 155 8.13 -16.07 -30.40
CA SER A 155 9.07 -15.85 -29.31
C SER A 155 9.73 -14.45 -29.29
N LYS A 156 10.12 -13.93 -30.47
CA LYS A 156 10.66 -12.55 -30.55
C LYS A 156 9.60 -11.50 -30.27
N GLY A 157 8.40 -11.67 -30.80
CA GLY A 157 7.26 -10.78 -30.56
C GLY A 157 6.85 -10.76 -29.08
N ARG A 158 6.83 -11.92 -28.39
CA ARG A 158 6.56 -12.00 -26.96
C ARG A 158 7.56 -11.20 -26.11
N LYS A 159 8.87 -11.34 -26.39
CA LYS A 159 9.92 -10.56 -25.72
C LYS A 159 9.76 -9.06 -25.95
N ALA A 160 9.59 -8.66 -27.21
CA ALA A 160 9.40 -7.26 -27.57
C ALA A 160 8.15 -6.66 -26.91
N LEU A 161 7.07 -7.45 -26.79
CA LEU A 161 5.86 -7.04 -26.08
C LEU A 161 6.12 -6.81 -24.59
N ILE A 162 6.81 -7.74 -23.91
CA ILE A 162 7.16 -7.56 -22.50
C ILE A 162 7.95 -6.27 -22.31
N ASP A 163 8.96 -6.03 -23.14
CA ASP A 163 9.80 -4.83 -23.07
C ASP A 163 8.98 -3.54 -23.34
N LYS A 164 8.09 -3.56 -24.34
CA LYS A 164 7.16 -2.45 -24.63
C LYS A 164 6.27 -2.12 -23.43
N LEU A 165 5.66 -3.13 -22.84
CA LEU A 165 4.72 -2.95 -21.73
C LEU A 165 5.40 -2.48 -20.44
N LEU A 166 6.56 -3.05 -20.06
CA LEU A 166 7.33 -2.62 -18.89
C LEU A 166 7.81 -1.17 -18.96
N ASN A 167 8.01 -0.64 -20.17
CA ASN A 167 8.44 0.74 -20.40
C ASN A 167 7.30 1.71 -20.75
N SER A 168 6.05 1.26 -20.65
CA SER A 168 4.87 2.08 -20.92
C SER A 168 4.38 2.84 -19.69
N LYS A 169 3.59 3.89 -19.88
CA LYS A 169 2.84 4.56 -18.81
C LYS A 169 1.83 3.61 -18.14
N GLY A 170 1.29 2.66 -18.89
CA GLY A 170 0.40 1.63 -18.36
C GLY A 170 1.05 0.80 -17.23
N TYR A 171 2.37 0.56 -17.29
CA TYR A 171 3.12 -0.05 -16.18
C TYR A 171 3.01 0.81 -14.91
N VAL A 172 3.25 2.11 -15.01
CA VAL A 172 3.18 3.02 -13.87
C VAL A 172 1.77 3.02 -13.25
N HIS A 173 0.73 3.08 -14.09
CA HIS A 173 -0.66 3.03 -13.63
C HIS A 173 -0.99 1.76 -12.85
N ASN A 174 -0.67 0.59 -13.39
CA ASN A 174 -0.97 -0.70 -12.76
C ASN A 174 -0.18 -0.89 -11.45
N TRP A 175 1.13 -0.62 -11.49
CA TRP A 175 1.99 -0.82 -10.33
C TRP A 175 1.79 0.24 -9.26
N TYR A 176 1.35 1.44 -9.62
CA TYR A 176 0.89 2.42 -8.63
C TYR A 176 -0.32 1.90 -7.86
N VAL A 177 -1.33 1.33 -8.52
CA VAL A 177 -2.50 0.74 -7.83
C VAL A 177 -2.06 -0.32 -6.84
N TYR A 178 -1.17 -1.23 -7.27
CA TYR A 178 -0.62 -2.29 -6.42
C TYR A 178 0.11 -1.73 -5.18
N TRP A 179 1.04 -0.80 -5.38
CA TRP A 179 1.81 -0.23 -4.29
C TRP A 179 1.00 0.70 -3.42
N ALA A 180 0.06 1.44 -3.98
CA ALA A 180 -0.81 2.32 -3.22
C ALA A 180 -1.70 1.56 -2.22
N ASP A 181 -2.12 0.32 -2.55
CA ASP A 181 -2.84 -0.56 -1.62
C ASP A 181 -1.93 -1.05 -0.48
N ILE A 182 -0.72 -1.48 -0.80
CA ILE A 182 0.27 -1.94 0.19
C ILE A 182 0.76 -0.79 1.09
N LEU A 183 1.12 0.35 0.49
CA LEU A 183 1.65 1.52 1.20
C LEU A 183 0.56 2.41 1.79
N ARG A 184 -0.70 2.04 1.61
CA ARG A 184 -1.86 2.76 2.13
C ARG A 184 -1.89 4.22 1.63
N ALA A 185 -1.54 4.45 0.36
CA ALA A 185 -1.48 5.79 -0.24
C ALA A 185 -2.89 6.31 -0.54
N THR A 186 -3.38 7.21 0.31
CA THR A 186 -4.71 7.82 0.22
C THR A 186 -4.63 9.28 -0.24
N PRO A 187 -5.66 9.82 -0.91
CA PRO A 187 -5.72 11.23 -1.29
C PRO A 187 -5.75 12.20 -0.11
N ARG A 188 -6.04 11.69 1.10
CA ARG A 188 -6.03 12.48 2.33
C ARG A 188 -5.24 11.77 3.41
N VAL A 189 -4.37 12.50 4.10
CA VAL A 189 -3.46 11.97 5.11
C VAL A 189 -3.53 12.76 6.42
N GLY A 190 -3.25 12.07 7.54
CA GLY A 190 -3.27 12.65 8.87
C GLY A 190 -4.68 13.05 9.36
N ASN A 191 -4.79 13.41 10.64
CA ASN A 191 -6.06 13.77 11.29
C ASN A 191 -6.69 15.08 10.77
N ARG A 192 -5.89 15.96 10.17
CA ARG A 192 -6.37 17.21 9.56
C ARG A 192 -6.82 17.03 8.11
N GLY A 193 -6.69 15.83 7.55
CA GLY A 193 -7.05 15.52 6.17
C GLY A 193 -6.23 16.32 5.15
N ALA A 194 -4.93 16.47 5.40
CA ALA A 194 -4.02 17.09 4.44
C ALA A 194 -4.02 16.33 3.10
N ASP A 195 -3.66 17.03 2.04
CA ASP A 195 -3.61 16.44 0.71
C ASP A 195 -2.45 15.43 0.61
N GLY A 196 -2.76 14.17 0.28
CA GLY A 196 -1.79 13.09 0.13
C GLY A 196 -1.12 13.01 -1.24
N TYR A 197 -1.45 13.93 -2.14
CA TYR A 197 -0.94 13.91 -3.51
C TYR A 197 0.59 13.86 -3.62
N PRO A 198 1.39 14.59 -2.81
CA PRO A 198 2.85 14.49 -2.91
C PRO A 198 3.39 13.07 -2.71
N PHE A 199 2.78 12.28 -1.81
CA PHE A 199 3.16 10.89 -1.62
C PHE A 199 2.71 10.02 -2.80
N ILE A 200 1.52 10.27 -3.34
CA ILE A 200 1.03 9.60 -4.55
C ILE A 200 1.96 9.89 -5.75
N ALA A 201 2.34 11.14 -5.94
CA ALA A 201 3.29 11.54 -6.99
C ALA A 201 4.65 10.85 -6.80
N TYR A 202 5.19 10.85 -5.57
CA TYR A 202 6.43 10.17 -5.25
C TYR A 202 6.44 8.67 -5.63
N ILE A 203 5.33 7.95 -5.37
CA ILE A 203 5.20 6.55 -5.77
C ILE A 203 5.19 6.41 -7.31
N LYS A 204 4.39 7.24 -8.01
CA LYS A 204 4.32 7.21 -9.47
C LYS A 204 5.67 7.55 -10.11
N ASP A 205 6.36 8.57 -9.62
CA ASP A 205 7.68 9.00 -10.11
C ASP A 205 8.73 7.92 -9.88
N SER A 206 8.76 7.30 -8.68
CA SER A 206 9.67 6.19 -8.37
C SER A 206 9.49 5.00 -9.30
N LEU A 207 8.24 4.69 -9.69
CA LEU A 207 7.92 3.64 -10.66
C LEU A 207 8.31 4.03 -12.10
N ALA A 208 8.06 5.29 -12.50
CA ALA A 208 8.40 5.80 -13.82
C ALA A 208 9.92 5.81 -14.04
N GLU A 209 10.66 6.33 -13.06
CA GLU A 209 12.12 6.41 -13.04
C GLU A 209 12.79 5.05 -12.79
N ASN A 210 12.01 4.03 -12.47
CA ASN A 210 12.51 2.71 -12.06
C ASN A 210 13.54 2.80 -10.92
N LYS A 211 13.19 3.59 -9.88
CA LYS A 211 14.03 3.76 -8.69
C LYS A 211 14.31 2.40 -8.04
N PRO A 212 15.55 2.06 -7.69
CA PRO A 212 15.86 0.82 -6.97
C PRO A 212 15.02 0.69 -5.69
N TYR A 213 14.46 -0.49 -5.47
CA TYR A 213 13.49 -0.69 -4.38
C TYR A 213 14.06 -0.48 -2.98
N ASP A 214 15.30 -0.86 -2.76
CA ASP A 214 16.03 -0.60 -1.51
C ASP A 214 16.14 0.90 -1.21
N ARG A 215 16.47 1.71 -2.23
CA ARG A 215 16.52 3.18 -2.10
C ARG A 215 15.14 3.77 -1.88
N TRP A 216 14.16 3.28 -2.63
CA TRP A 216 12.76 3.72 -2.47
C TRP A 216 12.27 3.50 -1.03
N VAL A 217 12.50 2.31 -0.47
CA VAL A 217 12.11 1.98 0.91
C VAL A 217 12.91 2.82 1.91
N HIS A 218 14.24 2.94 1.72
CA HIS A 218 15.08 3.77 2.57
C HIS A 218 14.61 5.23 2.62
N GLU A 219 14.29 5.83 1.46
CA GLU A 219 13.78 7.20 1.38
C GLU A 219 12.45 7.34 2.15
N MET A 220 11.48 6.46 1.94
CA MET A 220 10.20 6.50 2.67
C MET A 220 10.39 6.41 4.19
N LEU A 221 11.35 5.61 4.65
CA LEU A 221 11.56 5.38 6.09
C LEU A 221 12.41 6.47 6.75
N SER A 222 13.25 7.19 6.02
CA SER A 222 14.18 8.19 6.58
C SER A 222 13.80 9.64 6.27
N ALA A 223 12.94 9.90 5.29
CA ALA A 223 12.63 11.25 4.82
C ALA A 223 12.12 12.18 5.92
N THR A 224 12.62 13.43 5.90
CA THR A 224 12.21 14.53 6.77
C THR A 224 11.97 15.80 5.94
N GLY A 225 11.42 16.82 6.57
CA GLY A 225 11.15 18.10 5.92
C GLY A 225 9.72 18.18 5.35
N PRO A 226 9.43 19.26 4.61
CA PRO A 226 8.11 19.53 4.08
C PRO A 226 7.71 18.57 2.96
N MET A 227 6.47 18.10 3.00
CA MET A 227 5.95 17.15 2.01
C MET A 227 5.74 17.78 0.63
N TRP A 228 5.38 19.09 0.56
CA TRP A 228 5.18 19.83 -0.70
C TRP A 228 6.47 20.34 -1.35
N GLN A 229 7.61 20.14 -0.73
CA GLN A 229 8.89 20.36 -1.39
C GLN A 229 9.06 19.34 -2.53
N LYS A 230 9.39 19.81 -3.74
CA LYS A 230 9.60 18.92 -4.89
C LYS A 230 10.60 17.80 -4.56
N GLY A 231 10.24 16.58 -4.89
CA GLY A 231 11.04 15.38 -4.61
C GLY A 231 10.95 14.86 -3.19
N ASN A 232 10.29 15.52 -2.24
CA ASN A 232 10.19 15.12 -0.83
C ASN A 232 8.88 14.44 -0.44
N GLY A 233 8.10 13.98 -1.42
CA GLY A 233 6.83 13.28 -1.18
C GLY A 233 6.93 12.01 -0.35
N ALA A 234 8.13 11.41 -0.25
CA ALA A 234 8.42 10.24 0.60
C ALA A 234 8.04 10.46 2.08
N THR A 235 8.08 11.70 2.58
CA THR A 235 7.65 12.06 3.95
C THR A 235 6.20 11.69 4.24
N GLY A 236 5.36 11.59 3.19
CA GLY A 236 3.96 11.20 3.31
C GLY A 236 3.73 9.82 3.90
N TYR A 237 4.71 8.91 3.79
CA TYR A 237 4.64 7.56 4.38
C TYR A 237 4.43 7.59 5.91
N TYR A 238 5.20 8.40 6.63
CA TYR A 238 5.04 8.57 8.07
C TYR A 238 4.02 9.66 8.43
N TYR A 239 3.94 10.75 7.65
CA TYR A 239 3.04 11.86 7.96
C TYR A 239 1.58 11.41 8.09
N ARG A 240 1.18 10.43 7.33
CA ARG A 240 -0.14 9.81 7.39
C ARG A 240 -0.53 9.43 8.82
N ASP A 241 0.38 8.85 9.59
CA ASP A 241 0.11 8.25 10.90
C ASP A 241 0.54 9.16 12.07
N VAL A 242 1.60 9.95 11.90
CA VAL A 242 2.11 10.87 12.95
C VAL A 242 1.08 11.90 13.39
N GLY A 243 0.30 12.42 12.46
CA GLY A 243 -0.76 13.39 12.75
C GLY A 243 -1.96 12.82 13.52
N MET A 244 -2.06 11.51 13.70
CA MET A 244 -3.19 10.83 14.34
C MET A 244 -2.98 10.61 15.85
N GLY A 245 -1.74 10.81 16.37
CA GLY A 245 -1.40 10.64 17.79
C GLY A 245 -0.48 9.44 18.04
N GLY A 246 -0.04 9.27 19.30
CA GLY A 246 1.05 8.34 19.65
C GLY A 246 0.80 6.86 19.31
N ALA A 247 -0.44 6.37 19.37
CA ALA A 247 -0.78 4.99 19.00
C ALA A 247 -0.52 4.70 17.53
N PHE A 248 -0.82 5.64 16.63
CA PHE A 248 -0.63 5.46 15.20
C PHE A 248 0.85 5.38 14.76
N GLN A 249 1.78 5.88 15.57
CA GLN A 249 3.22 5.69 15.32
C GLN A 249 3.62 4.22 15.54
N LEU A 250 3.05 3.56 16.56
CA LEU A 250 3.25 2.13 16.81
C LEU A 250 2.68 1.30 15.66
N ASP A 251 1.47 1.64 15.20
CA ASP A 251 0.84 0.98 14.05
C ASP A 251 1.68 1.16 12.77
N ASN A 252 2.26 2.35 12.55
CA ASN A 252 3.13 2.58 11.39
C ASN A 252 4.37 1.69 11.43
N MET A 253 5.04 1.56 12.59
CA MET A 253 6.17 0.66 12.75
C MET A 253 5.76 -0.79 12.46
N SER A 254 4.67 -1.27 13.05
CA SER A 254 4.15 -2.62 12.84
C SER A 254 3.81 -2.87 11.36
N ASN A 255 3.11 -1.94 10.71
CA ASN A 255 2.83 -2.00 9.28
C ASN A 255 4.11 -2.01 8.43
N THR A 256 5.12 -1.23 8.80
CA THR A 256 6.42 -1.19 8.09
C THR A 256 7.10 -2.56 8.13
N VAL A 257 7.17 -3.19 9.29
CA VAL A 257 7.75 -4.53 9.45
C VAL A 257 6.94 -5.56 8.67
N ARG A 258 5.63 -5.49 8.70
CA ARG A 258 4.74 -6.37 7.92
C ARG A 258 4.94 -6.19 6.42
N ILE A 259 4.99 -4.96 5.92
CA ILE A 259 5.14 -4.67 4.49
C ILE A 259 6.50 -5.12 3.96
N PHE A 260 7.59 -4.72 4.62
CA PHE A 260 8.94 -4.86 4.08
C PHE A 260 9.67 -6.10 4.57
N LEU A 261 9.31 -6.63 5.75
CA LEU A 261 9.94 -7.81 6.34
C LEU A 261 8.99 -9.01 6.46
N GLY A 262 7.74 -8.88 6.01
CA GLY A 262 6.77 -9.97 6.03
C GLY A 262 6.52 -10.56 7.41
N THR A 263 6.66 -9.76 8.47
CA THR A 263 6.55 -10.20 9.86
C THR A 263 5.47 -9.41 10.56
N SER A 264 4.48 -10.08 11.15
CA SER A 264 3.41 -9.45 11.92
C SER A 264 3.83 -9.29 13.37
N LEU A 265 3.85 -8.04 13.86
CA LEU A 265 4.16 -7.71 15.25
C LEU A 265 2.95 -7.14 15.99
N GLU A 266 1.78 -7.08 15.38
CA GLU A 266 0.61 -6.37 15.92
C GLU A 266 0.19 -6.90 17.31
N CYS A 267 0.19 -8.23 17.50
CA CYS A 267 -0.15 -8.83 18.79
C CYS A 267 0.88 -8.49 19.89
N ALA A 268 2.15 -8.32 19.52
CA ALA A 268 3.23 -8.02 20.45
C ALA A 268 3.16 -6.60 21.03
N GLN A 269 2.26 -5.76 20.58
CA GLN A 269 2.01 -4.44 21.17
C GLN A 269 1.44 -4.53 22.60
N CYS A 270 0.56 -5.50 22.87
CA CYS A 270 -0.14 -5.63 24.15
C CYS A 270 0.37 -6.77 25.05
N HIS A 271 0.89 -7.84 24.44
CA HIS A 271 1.42 -9.02 25.14
C HIS A 271 2.40 -9.76 24.22
N ASP A 272 3.17 -10.69 24.73
CA ASP A 272 4.03 -11.55 23.90
C ASP A 272 3.18 -12.25 22.84
N HIS A 273 3.71 -12.36 21.61
CA HIS A 273 2.95 -12.90 20.48
C HIS A 273 2.52 -14.36 20.75
N PRO A 274 1.21 -14.71 20.64
CA PRO A 274 0.71 -16.01 21.08
C PRO A 274 1.14 -17.19 20.19
N PHE A 275 1.56 -16.92 18.94
CA PHE A 275 1.89 -17.95 17.95
C PHE A 275 3.28 -17.75 17.34
N ASP A 276 4.01 -16.69 17.73
CA ASP A 276 5.35 -16.41 17.24
C ASP A 276 6.23 -15.99 18.44
N ARG A 277 7.54 -15.91 18.24
CA ARG A 277 8.52 -15.60 19.28
C ARG A 277 8.63 -14.15 19.72
N TRP A 278 7.87 -13.26 19.08
CA TRP A 278 8.01 -11.83 19.30
C TRP A 278 7.46 -11.42 20.67
N THR A 279 8.31 -10.79 21.48
CA THR A 279 7.92 -10.30 22.80
C THR A 279 7.42 -8.86 22.74
N GLN A 280 6.59 -8.47 23.71
CA GLN A 280 6.14 -7.09 23.88
C GLN A 280 7.35 -6.13 23.97
N LYS A 281 8.39 -6.51 24.67
CA LYS A 281 9.62 -5.70 24.75
C LYS A 281 10.26 -5.45 23.38
N GLN A 282 10.40 -6.49 22.56
CA GLN A 282 10.95 -6.36 21.19
C GLN A 282 10.10 -5.45 20.31
N PHE A 283 8.76 -5.49 20.46
CA PHE A 283 7.87 -4.56 19.77
C PHE A 283 8.22 -3.09 20.12
N TYR A 284 8.37 -2.79 21.42
CA TYR A 284 8.71 -1.43 21.86
C TYR A 284 10.16 -1.04 21.53
N GLU A 285 11.11 -1.96 21.55
CA GLU A 285 12.48 -1.75 21.07
C GLU A 285 12.48 -1.33 19.58
N MET A 286 11.70 -2.00 18.74
CA MET A 286 11.50 -1.61 17.35
C MET A 286 10.80 -0.25 17.21
N ALA A 287 9.76 0.00 18.00
CA ALA A 287 9.02 1.25 17.97
C ALA A 287 9.87 2.45 18.41
N ALA A 288 10.90 2.22 19.22
CA ALA A 288 11.81 3.28 19.67
C ALA A 288 12.54 3.97 18.50
N PHE A 289 12.81 3.27 17.39
CA PHE A 289 13.38 3.90 16.19
C PHE A 289 12.51 5.01 15.61
N THR A 290 11.20 4.91 15.72
CA THR A 290 10.24 5.79 15.07
C THR A 290 9.55 6.77 16.05
N LYS A 291 9.75 6.59 17.37
CA LYS A 291 9.09 7.40 18.41
C LYS A 291 9.42 8.89 18.31
N GLY A 292 10.62 9.23 17.87
CA GLY A 292 11.09 10.61 17.75
C GLY A 292 10.67 11.30 16.45
N VAL A 293 9.49 11.03 15.90
CA VAL A 293 8.96 11.68 14.70
C VAL A 293 7.82 12.62 15.08
N SER A 294 7.87 13.84 14.59
CA SER A 294 6.84 14.86 14.79
C SER A 294 6.48 15.55 13.48
N SER A 295 5.28 16.15 13.44
CA SER A 295 4.89 17.00 12.31
C SER A 295 5.50 18.41 12.47
N ILE A 296 6.08 18.96 11.42
CA ILE A 296 6.66 20.32 11.40
C ILE A 296 5.62 21.42 11.66
N GLY A 297 4.32 21.15 11.48
CA GLY A 297 3.26 22.14 11.56
C GLY A 297 3.00 22.74 12.93
N ASN A 298 3.70 22.26 13.97
CA ASN A 298 3.50 22.78 15.33
C ASN A 298 4.66 23.68 15.83
N ASN A 299 5.88 23.56 15.30
CA ASN A 299 7.06 24.16 15.93
C ASN A 299 8.02 24.94 15.02
N GLN A 300 8.05 24.76 13.72
CA GLN A 300 9.14 25.32 12.89
C GLN A 300 8.73 26.26 11.76
N ALA A 301 7.49 26.24 11.34
CA ALA A 301 7.00 27.30 10.47
C ALA A 301 6.70 28.55 11.33
N THR A 302 7.73 29.28 11.74
CA THR A 302 7.61 30.51 12.51
C THR A 302 6.63 31.50 11.86
N ASN A 303 6.66 31.60 10.52
CA ASN A 303 5.76 32.40 9.72
C ASN A 303 4.31 31.88 9.76
N LEU A 304 4.04 30.56 9.77
CA LEU A 304 2.69 30.00 9.88
C LEU A 304 2.04 30.31 11.24
N GLY A 305 2.82 30.23 12.33
CA GLY A 305 2.36 30.57 13.67
C GLY A 305 1.94 32.02 13.78
N GLU A 306 2.80 32.95 13.33
CA GLU A 306 2.50 34.38 13.33
C GLU A 306 1.36 34.73 12.35
N PHE A 307 1.35 34.16 11.14
CA PHE A 307 0.22 34.28 10.21
C PHE A 307 -1.11 33.85 10.86
N SER A 308 -1.10 32.73 11.58
CA SER A 308 -2.30 32.28 12.30
C SER A 308 -2.75 33.26 13.38
N LYS A 309 -1.80 33.91 14.09
CA LYS A 309 -2.12 34.97 15.06
C LYS A 309 -2.71 36.20 14.39
N ILE A 310 -2.15 36.65 13.27
CA ILE A 310 -2.70 37.76 12.51
C ILE A 310 -4.14 37.48 12.09
N VAL A 311 -4.40 36.31 11.51
CA VAL A 311 -5.71 35.94 10.98
C VAL A 311 -6.73 35.74 12.11
N ARG A 312 -6.44 34.89 13.11
CA ARG A 312 -7.38 34.47 14.15
C ARG A 312 -7.53 35.51 15.26
N GLY A 313 -6.45 36.23 15.55
CA GLY A 313 -6.41 37.31 16.53
C GLY A 313 -6.88 38.61 15.90
N THR A 314 -5.95 39.37 15.28
CA THR A 314 -6.15 40.73 14.86
C THR A 314 -7.26 40.91 13.80
N TRP A 315 -7.14 40.25 12.65
CA TRP A 315 -8.09 40.42 11.57
C TRP A 315 -9.52 39.96 11.95
N ARG A 316 -9.63 38.74 12.48
CA ARG A 316 -10.93 38.20 12.86
C ARG A 316 -11.64 39.10 13.89
N GLN A 317 -10.92 39.60 14.89
CA GLN A 317 -11.49 40.50 15.91
C GLN A 317 -11.97 41.82 15.32
N GLN A 318 -11.17 42.41 14.44
CA GLN A 318 -11.56 43.64 13.73
C GLN A 318 -12.82 43.45 12.87
N GLU A 319 -12.92 42.36 12.13
CA GLU A 319 -14.11 42.06 11.32
C GLU A 319 -15.35 41.77 12.18
N LEU A 320 -15.19 41.07 13.31
CA LEU A 320 -16.32 40.85 14.24
C LEU A 320 -16.80 42.15 14.87
N LYS A 321 -15.89 43.07 15.28
CA LYS A 321 -16.25 44.40 15.79
C LYS A 321 -17.00 45.22 14.73
N LYS A 322 -16.62 45.17 13.44
CA LYS A 322 -17.35 45.81 12.35
C LYS A 322 -18.80 45.29 12.24
N ILE A 323 -18.99 43.98 12.32
CA ILE A 323 -20.33 43.36 12.27
C ILE A 323 -21.17 43.73 13.49
N GLU A 324 -20.54 43.77 14.68
CA GLU A 324 -21.20 44.14 15.91
C GLU A 324 -21.73 45.59 15.87
N ASN A 325 -20.93 46.51 15.33
CA ASN A 325 -21.26 47.94 15.21
C ASN A 325 -22.15 48.28 13.99
N ASP A 326 -22.45 47.30 13.12
CA ASP A 326 -23.30 47.52 11.96
C ASP A 326 -24.80 47.42 12.34
N SER A 327 -25.44 48.58 12.50
CA SER A 327 -26.85 48.71 12.84
C SER A 327 -27.80 48.33 11.69
N SER A 328 -27.29 48.13 10.47
CA SER A 328 -28.12 47.73 9.32
C SER A 328 -28.44 46.25 9.27
N LEU A 329 -27.76 45.44 10.09
CA LEU A 329 -27.91 43.98 10.10
C LEU A 329 -28.96 43.54 11.11
N ASP A 330 -29.94 42.79 10.65
CA ASP A 330 -30.82 42.04 11.55
C ASP A 330 -30.06 40.86 12.20
N ASP A 331 -30.63 40.25 13.23
CA ASP A 331 -30.01 39.19 14.00
C ASP A 331 -29.59 37.99 13.14
N THR A 332 -30.38 37.63 12.11
CA THR A 332 -30.11 36.54 11.18
C THR A 332 -28.95 36.87 10.24
N ALA A 333 -28.94 38.10 9.70
CA ALA A 333 -27.87 38.60 8.84
C ALA A 333 -26.55 38.71 9.60
N ARG A 334 -26.62 39.20 10.88
CA ARG A 334 -25.50 39.29 11.82
C ARG A 334 -24.89 37.94 12.09
N ALA A 335 -25.70 36.93 12.47
CA ALA A 335 -25.24 35.55 12.71
C ALA A 335 -24.55 34.95 11.46
N ARG A 336 -25.12 35.16 10.28
CA ARG A 336 -24.51 34.70 9.01
C ARG A 336 -23.19 35.40 8.72
N ALA A 337 -23.07 36.68 9.00
CA ALA A 337 -21.84 37.47 8.81
C ALA A 337 -20.72 36.95 9.74
N ILE A 338 -21.04 36.74 11.03
CA ILE A 338 -20.12 36.17 12.00
C ILE A 338 -19.62 34.77 11.56
N THR A 339 -20.54 33.91 11.10
CA THR A 339 -20.17 32.58 10.56
C THR A 339 -19.21 32.69 9.39
N ARG A 340 -19.47 33.59 8.42
CA ARG A 340 -18.58 33.81 7.26
C ARG A 340 -17.19 34.26 7.66
N VAL A 341 -17.06 35.20 8.63
CA VAL A 341 -15.74 35.65 9.13
C VAL A 341 -14.99 34.51 9.79
N ASN A 342 -15.65 33.73 10.68
CA ASN A 342 -15.05 32.59 11.33
C ASN A 342 -14.61 31.51 10.35
N ASP A 343 -15.43 31.22 9.34
CA ASP A 343 -15.11 30.24 8.30
C ASP A 343 -13.96 30.73 7.42
N ARG A 344 -13.92 32.01 7.05
CA ARG A 344 -12.83 32.59 6.29
C ARG A 344 -11.50 32.51 7.08
N ALA A 345 -11.51 32.91 8.37
CA ALA A 345 -10.33 32.80 9.22
C ALA A 345 -9.81 31.34 9.32
N ARG A 346 -10.71 30.40 9.58
CA ARG A 346 -10.38 28.98 9.68
C ARG A 346 -9.83 28.42 8.37
N ASN A 347 -10.52 28.70 7.25
CA ASN A 347 -10.17 28.14 5.96
C ASN A 347 -8.88 28.75 5.39
N SER A 348 -8.61 30.03 5.63
CA SER A 348 -7.35 30.66 5.22
C SER A 348 -6.15 30.09 5.98
N VAL A 349 -6.24 29.97 7.31
CA VAL A 349 -5.17 29.33 8.09
C VAL A 349 -4.99 27.87 7.70
N LYS A 350 -6.08 27.13 7.52
CA LYS A 350 -6.01 25.73 7.04
C LYS A 350 -5.35 25.65 5.66
N GLY A 351 -5.73 26.52 4.71
CA GLY A 351 -5.20 26.50 3.36
C GLY A 351 -3.69 26.71 3.31
N VAL A 352 -3.16 27.63 4.10
CA VAL A 352 -1.72 27.84 4.23
C VAL A 352 -1.05 26.68 4.96
N ALA A 353 -1.64 26.20 6.07
CA ALA A 353 -1.09 25.09 6.84
C ALA A 353 -1.07 23.77 6.05
N ASP A 354 -2.03 23.53 5.17
CA ASP A 354 -2.07 22.34 4.32
C ASP A 354 -0.94 22.33 3.27
N VAL A 355 -0.27 23.46 3.05
CA VAL A 355 0.86 23.58 2.12
C VAL A 355 2.20 23.66 2.86
N ILE A 356 2.41 24.66 3.70
CA ILE A 356 3.71 24.87 4.36
C ILE A 356 3.85 24.18 5.73
N GLY A 357 2.75 23.76 6.34
CA GLY A 357 2.72 23.11 7.66
C GLY A 357 2.71 21.57 7.61
N VAL A 358 2.78 20.97 6.42
CA VAL A 358 2.71 19.52 6.23
C VAL A 358 4.10 18.96 5.97
N GLY A 359 4.59 18.10 6.86
CA GLY A 359 5.90 17.47 6.76
C GLY A 359 6.35 16.89 8.09
N LEU A 360 7.56 16.40 8.14
CA LEU A 360 8.13 15.63 9.26
C LEU A 360 9.46 16.18 9.74
N GLU A 361 9.67 16.12 11.05
CA GLU A 361 10.95 16.36 11.71
C GLU A 361 11.30 15.22 12.67
N ASN A 362 12.58 14.98 12.88
CA ASN A 362 13.07 14.07 13.88
C ASN A 362 13.33 14.84 15.19
N VAL A 363 12.65 14.46 16.28
CA VAL A 363 12.75 15.12 17.60
C VAL A 363 13.19 14.15 18.69
N GLY A 364 13.55 12.91 18.37
CA GLY A 364 13.82 11.86 19.35
C GLY A 364 15.12 11.10 19.12
N GLN A 365 15.56 10.40 20.16
CA GLN A 365 16.86 9.74 20.26
C GLN A 365 16.78 8.21 20.27
N GLY A 366 15.78 7.59 19.65
CA GLY A 366 15.62 6.13 19.61
C GLY A 366 15.32 5.52 20.98
N LYS A 367 14.45 6.18 21.76
CA LYS A 367 14.01 5.73 23.09
C LYS A 367 12.51 5.77 23.22
N ILE A 368 11.94 4.83 23.95
CA ILE A 368 10.51 4.76 24.26
C ILE A 368 10.31 4.19 25.66
N SER A 369 9.23 4.58 26.34
CA SER A 369 8.84 3.96 27.61
C SER A 369 7.92 2.78 27.35
N LEU A 370 8.14 1.69 28.05
CA LEU A 370 7.23 0.54 28.11
C LEU A 370 5.88 0.99 28.68
N PRO A 371 4.78 0.29 28.33
CA PRO A 371 3.47 0.62 28.88
C PRO A 371 3.41 0.41 30.41
N GLN A 372 2.46 1.07 31.07
CA GLN A 372 2.32 1.00 32.53
C GLN A 372 1.79 -0.36 33.00
N ASP A 373 1.17 -1.11 32.11
CA ASP A 373 0.63 -2.45 32.33
C ASP A 373 1.59 -3.56 31.85
N TYR A 374 2.89 -3.24 31.64
CA TYR A 374 3.90 -4.23 31.27
C TYR A 374 4.02 -5.29 32.38
N GLN A 375 3.89 -6.58 32.03
CA GLN A 375 3.69 -7.67 32.99
C GLN A 375 4.81 -8.71 33.03
N TYR A 376 5.90 -8.50 32.28
CA TYR A 376 6.99 -9.47 32.19
C TYR A 376 8.20 -9.09 33.06
N ASP A 377 8.92 -10.09 33.60
CA ASP A 377 10.04 -9.92 34.55
C ASP A 377 11.33 -9.35 33.92
N ASN A 378 11.40 -9.26 32.57
CA ASN A 378 12.58 -8.81 31.84
C ASN A 378 12.70 -7.27 31.71
N ALA A 379 11.76 -6.51 32.29
CA ALA A 379 11.77 -5.05 32.40
C ALA A 379 10.70 -4.58 33.42
N THR A 380 10.71 -3.30 33.79
CA THR A 380 9.71 -2.72 34.68
C THR A 380 8.67 -1.86 33.94
N PRO A 381 7.40 -1.80 34.39
CA PRO A 381 6.41 -0.90 33.83
C PRO A 381 6.90 0.54 33.75
N GLY A 382 6.69 1.20 32.61
CA GLY A 382 7.13 2.57 32.37
C GLY A 382 8.64 2.75 32.14
N GLN A 383 9.44 1.69 32.21
CA GLN A 383 10.89 1.75 31.96
C GLN A 383 11.19 2.29 30.57
N THR A 384 12.09 3.25 30.45
CA THR A 384 12.60 3.72 29.15
C THR A 384 13.62 2.73 28.61
N ILE A 385 13.38 2.26 27.39
CA ILE A 385 14.24 1.31 26.66
C ILE A 385 14.79 1.96 25.38
N ASN A 386 15.92 1.44 24.90
CA ASN A 386 16.56 1.89 23.66
C ASN A 386 16.01 1.13 22.45
N ALA A 387 16.19 1.72 21.26
CA ALA A 387 15.91 1.07 20.01
C ALA A 387 16.80 -0.16 19.82
N ASN A 388 16.20 -1.26 19.37
CA ASN A 388 16.89 -2.49 19.03
C ASN A 388 16.11 -3.22 17.93
N THR A 389 16.80 -4.06 17.14
CA THR A 389 16.21 -4.78 15.99
C THR A 389 15.79 -6.19 16.37
N ILE A 390 14.78 -6.70 15.64
CA ILE A 390 14.17 -8.02 15.94
C ILE A 390 14.95 -9.23 15.44
N PHE A 391 15.86 -9.08 14.47
CA PHE A 391 16.57 -10.21 13.87
C PHE A 391 18.04 -10.35 14.37
N GLY A 392 18.37 -9.75 15.50
CA GLY A 392 19.71 -9.84 16.09
C GLY A 392 20.81 -9.11 15.32
N LEU A 393 20.45 -8.43 14.23
CA LEU A 393 21.35 -7.52 13.51
C LEU A 393 21.25 -6.16 14.18
N VAL A 394 22.36 -5.70 14.76
CA VAL A 394 22.39 -4.36 15.34
C VAL A 394 22.31 -3.34 14.21
N ALA A 395 21.28 -2.49 14.22
CA ALA A 395 21.34 -1.28 13.43
C ALA A 395 22.46 -0.42 14.03
N GLU A 396 23.52 -0.19 13.28
CA GLU A 396 24.53 0.79 13.66
C GLU A 396 23.84 2.14 13.81
N LEU A 397 23.70 2.60 15.03
CA LEU A 397 23.20 3.93 15.31
C LEU A 397 24.26 4.90 14.81
N ASP A 398 23.91 5.71 13.81
CA ASP A 398 24.78 6.75 13.27
C ASP A 398 25.27 7.66 14.43
N GLU A 399 26.56 7.97 14.47
CA GLU A 399 27.13 8.89 15.47
C GLU A 399 26.49 10.29 15.43
N ASN A 400 25.84 10.64 14.31
CA ASN A 400 25.10 11.89 14.11
C ASN A 400 23.58 11.75 14.38
N LEU A 401 23.17 11.04 15.43
CA LEU A 401 21.76 10.89 15.84
C LEU A 401 20.99 12.21 15.95
N GLU A 402 21.70 13.30 16.33
CA GLU A 402 21.07 14.63 16.45
C GLU A 402 20.60 15.20 15.10
N THR A 403 21.29 14.92 14.01
CA THR A 403 20.98 15.46 12.68
C THR A 403 20.15 14.49 11.81
N LYS A 404 20.46 13.20 11.85
CA LYS A 404 19.80 12.19 11.00
C LYS A 404 18.70 11.42 11.71
N GLY A 405 18.76 11.32 13.06
CA GLY A 405 17.81 10.58 13.89
C GLY A 405 17.90 9.06 13.75
N SER A 406 17.30 8.36 14.69
CA SER A 406 17.28 6.88 14.74
C SER A 406 16.57 6.24 13.54
N ARG A 407 15.67 6.97 12.85
CA ARG A 407 14.99 6.49 11.67
C ARG A 407 15.91 6.21 10.48
N HIS A 408 17.01 6.95 10.34
CA HIS A 408 17.99 6.69 9.28
C HIS A 408 18.64 5.31 9.46
N SER A 409 19.07 5.00 10.69
CA SER A 409 19.61 3.67 11.01
C SER A 409 18.58 2.56 10.82
N TYR A 410 17.33 2.82 11.21
CA TYR A 410 16.19 1.91 10.97
C TYR A 410 15.96 1.65 9.47
N ALA A 411 15.95 2.70 8.66
CA ALA A 411 15.78 2.60 7.21
C ALA A 411 16.93 1.80 6.56
N SER A 412 18.16 2.08 6.96
CA SER A 412 19.34 1.36 6.47
C SER A 412 19.32 -0.12 6.84
N TRP A 413 18.91 -0.44 8.08
CA TRP A 413 18.75 -1.83 8.51
C TRP A 413 17.62 -2.57 7.77
N ILE A 414 16.45 -1.94 7.60
CA ILE A 414 15.34 -2.58 6.86
C ILE A 414 15.73 -2.85 5.42
N ALA A 415 16.24 -1.84 4.71
CA ALA A 415 16.54 -1.93 3.28
C ALA A 415 17.89 -2.61 2.96
N SER A 416 18.57 -3.15 3.98
CA SER A 416 19.84 -3.84 3.78
C SER A 416 19.64 -5.18 3.06
N PRO A 417 20.52 -5.54 2.09
CA PRO A 417 20.55 -6.89 1.52
C PRO A 417 20.92 -7.95 2.56
N ASP A 418 21.51 -7.55 3.69
CA ASP A 418 21.83 -8.43 4.81
C ASP A 418 20.65 -8.67 5.74
N ASN A 419 19.57 -7.89 5.62
CA ASN A 419 18.35 -8.17 6.36
C ASN A 419 17.75 -9.50 5.87
N PRO A 420 17.49 -10.47 6.76
CA PRO A 420 17.12 -11.84 6.36
C PRO A 420 15.73 -11.92 5.70
N ARG A 421 14.94 -10.86 5.75
CA ARG A 421 13.56 -10.85 5.26
C ARG A 421 13.33 -9.91 4.08
N PHE A 422 14.07 -8.81 3.99
CA PHE A 422 13.79 -7.75 3.00
C PHE A 422 13.78 -8.26 1.57
N THR A 423 14.85 -8.95 1.15
CA THR A 423 14.99 -9.48 -0.22
C THR A 423 13.98 -10.60 -0.49
N THR A 424 13.77 -11.50 0.49
CA THR A 424 12.80 -12.58 0.40
C THR A 424 11.39 -12.04 0.14
N VAL A 425 10.97 -11.04 0.91
CA VAL A 425 9.62 -10.48 0.81
C VAL A 425 9.37 -9.85 -0.55
N ILE A 426 10.30 -9.01 -1.03
CA ILE A 426 10.08 -8.35 -2.34
C ILE A 426 10.13 -9.36 -3.49
N ALA A 427 11.07 -10.28 -3.51
CA ALA A 427 11.16 -11.31 -4.54
C ALA A 427 9.89 -12.19 -4.55
N ASN A 428 9.41 -12.61 -3.37
CA ASN A 428 8.19 -13.40 -3.23
C ASN A 428 6.92 -12.63 -3.64
N ARG A 429 6.82 -11.33 -3.33
CA ARG A 429 5.71 -10.47 -3.77
C ARG A 429 5.66 -10.34 -5.30
N LEU A 430 6.79 -10.09 -5.94
CA LEU A 430 6.84 -9.99 -7.41
C LEU A 430 6.57 -11.35 -8.07
N TRP A 431 7.06 -12.44 -7.46
CA TRP A 431 6.70 -13.80 -7.89
C TRP A 431 5.19 -14.01 -7.84
N LYS A 432 4.54 -13.66 -6.71
CA LYS A 432 3.09 -13.77 -6.55
C LYS A 432 2.33 -12.96 -7.60
N THR A 433 2.77 -11.74 -7.94
CA THR A 433 2.10 -10.95 -8.97
C THR A 433 2.18 -11.61 -10.35
N ALA A 434 3.30 -12.27 -10.68
CA ALA A 434 3.47 -12.96 -11.96
C ALA A 434 2.67 -14.28 -12.01
N PHE A 435 2.76 -15.10 -10.96
CA PHE A 435 2.25 -16.48 -10.96
C PHE A 435 0.92 -16.65 -10.22
N GLY A 436 0.44 -15.62 -9.52
CA GLY A 436 -0.83 -15.59 -8.79
C GLY A 436 -0.74 -16.11 -7.35
N ILE A 437 0.33 -16.82 -6.98
CA ILE A 437 0.58 -17.35 -5.63
C ILE A 437 2.06 -17.26 -5.30
N GLY A 438 2.40 -16.94 -4.05
CA GLY A 438 3.77 -16.82 -3.58
C GLY A 438 4.46 -18.16 -3.38
N LEU A 439 5.78 -18.17 -3.39
CA LEU A 439 6.57 -19.33 -2.92
C LEU A 439 6.42 -19.52 -1.41
N ILE A 440 6.19 -18.42 -0.70
CA ILE A 440 5.86 -18.38 0.73
C ILE A 440 4.52 -17.66 0.88
N GLU A 441 3.58 -18.26 1.59
CA GLU A 441 2.27 -17.68 1.92
C GLU A 441 1.98 -17.83 3.43
N PRO A 442 1.36 -16.83 4.04
CA PRO A 442 1.06 -15.50 3.53
C PRO A 442 2.32 -14.65 3.31
N VAL A 443 2.34 -13.83 2.27
CA VAL A 443 3.54 -13.03 1.89
C VAL A 443 3.91 -11.94 2.89
N ASP A 444 2.99 -11.56 3.75
CA ASP A 444 3.10 -10.48 4.74
C ASP A 444 3.01 -10.96 6.20
N ASN A 445 3.01 -12.28 6.40
CA ASN A 445 3.01 -12.92 7.73
C ASN A 445 3.80 -14.22 7.69
N MET A 446 5.10 -14.13 7.52
CA MET A 446 6.02 -15.25 7.48
C MET A 446 6.51 -15.57 8.89
N PHE A 447 6.28 -16.77 9.36
CA PHE A 447 6.89 -17.29 10.58
C PHE A 447 8.33 -17.74 10.31
N ASP A 448 9.11 -17.93 11.37
CA ASP A 448 10.51 -18.35 11.24
C ASP A 448 10.68 -19.77 10.69
N ASP A 449 9.70 -20.62 10.90
CA ASP A 449 9.64 -22.00 10.42
C ASP A 449 8.91 -22.13 9.07
N THR A 450 8.37 -21.02 8.53
CA THR A 450 7.71 -21.06 7.23
C THR A 450 8.72 -21.34 6.11
N MET A 451 8.50 -22.45 5.40
CA MET A 451 9.34 -22.85 4.27
C MET A 451 8.70 -22.45 2.94
N ALA A 452 9.54 -22.02 2.01
CA ALA A 452 9.10 -21.82 0.63
C ALA A 452 8.72 -23.16 -0.02
N THR A 453 7.68 -23.19 -0.85
CA THR A 453 7.28 -24.38 -1.63
C THR A 453 8.40 -24.90 -2.54
N ASN A 454 9.33 -24.02 -2.92
CA ASN A 454 10.58 -24.35 -3.61
C ASN A 454 11.73 -23.51 -3.01
N PRO A 455 12.40 -23.99 -1.95
CA PRO A 455 13.47 -23.24 -1.27
C PRO A 455 14.64 -22.85 -2.18
N ASP A 456 15.07 -23.76 -3.06
CA ASP A 456 16.15 -23.51 -4.02
C ASP A 456 15.80 -22.38 -5.01
N LEU A 457 14.54 -22.32 -5.42
CA LEU A 457 14.05 -21.27 -6.29
C LEU A 457 13.99 -19.94 -5.54
N MET A 458 13.47 -19.94 -4.29
CA MET A 458 13.39 -18.71 -3.49
C MET A 458 14.77 -18.09 -3.28
N LEU A 459 15.75 -18.90 -2.85
CA LEU A 459 17.14 -18.43 -2.68
C LEU A 459 17.74 -17.91 -4.00
N HIS A 460 17.42 -18.54 -5.12
CA HIS A 460 17.88 -18.08 -6.42
C HIS A 460 17.27 -16.74 -6.84
N LEU A 461 15.98 -16.54 -6.56
CA LEU A 461 15.30 -15.27 -6.81
C LEU A 461 15.89 -14.14 -5.96
N GLU A 462 16.22 -14.41 -4.70
CA GLU A 462 16.91 -13.44 -3.82
C GLU A 462 18.28 -13.04 -4.40
N LYS A 463 19.09 -14.01 -4.85
CA LYS A 463 20.37 -13.73 -5.49
C LYS A 463 20.23 -12.87 -6.75
N ILE A 464 19.21 -13.15 -7.58
CA ILE A 464 18.90 -12.33 -8.76
C ILE A 464 18.51 -10.91 -8.35
N MET A 465 17.64 -10.74 -7.35
CA MET A 465 17.19 -9.43 -6.89
C MET A 465 18.36 -8.55 -6.42
N VAL A 466 19.26 -9.11 -5.62
CA VAL A 466 20.48 -8.40 -5.14
C VAL A 466 21.43 -8.08 -6.32
N ALA A 467 21.63 -9.01 -7.24
CA ALA A 467 22.49 -8.79 -8.41
C ALA A 467 21.95 -7.72 -9.37
N LEU A 468 20.64 -7.50 -9.36
CA LEU A 468 19.96 -6.45 -10.10
C LEU A 468 19.89 -5.11 -9.34
N ASP A 469 20.57 -4.95 -8.19
CA ASP A 469 20.44 -3.75 -7.37
C ASP A 469 18.97 -3.37 -7.12
N TYR A 470 18.14 -4.33 -6.80
CA TYR A 470 16.71 -4.15 -6.56
C TYR A 470 15.92 -3.48 -7.69
N ASP A 471 16.32 -3.67 -8.93
CA ASP A 471 15.62 -3.23 -10.13
C ASP A 471 14.37 -4.08 -10.36
N LEU A 472 13.19 -3.53 -10.02
CA LEU A 472 11.94 -4.28 -10.10
C LEU A 472 11.52 -4.58 -11.53
N LYS A 473 11.77 -3.65 -12.49
CA LYS A 473 11.41 -3.88 -13.91
C LYS A 473 12.23 -5.01 -14.52
N GLU A 474 13.56 -5.03 -14.31
CA GLU A 474 14.42 -6.10 -14.82
C GLU A 474 14.09 -7.44 -14.15
N PHE A 475 13.78 -7.46 -12.86
CA PHE A 475 13.34 -8.68 -12.18
C PHE A 475 12.04 -9.24 -12.79
N LEU A 476 11.05 -8.39 -12.99
CA LEU A 476 9.78 -8.75 -13.65
C LEU A 476 10.02 -9.19 -15.11
N ARG A 477 10.92 -8.50 -15.82
CA ARG A 477 11.31 -8.87 -17.19
C ARG A 477 11.84 -10.31 -17.25
N ILE A 478 12.66 -10.71 -16.27
CA ILE A 478 13.14 -12.08 -16.16
C ILE A 478 11.97 -13.04 -15.93
N LEU A 479 11.07 -12.76 -14.97
CA LEU A 479 9.94 -13.63 -14.63
C LEU A 479 9.00 -13.85 -15.83
N TYR A 480 8.65 -12.78 -16.55
CA TYR A 480 7.73 -12.86 -17.69
C TYR A 480 8.34 -13.58 -18.91
N ASN A 481 9.67 -13.63 -19.00
CA ASN A 481 10.38 -14.36 -20.04
C ASN A 481 10.61 -15.85 -19.71
N THR A 482 10.22 -16.33 -18.50
CA THR A 482 10.29 -17.77 -18.19
C THR A 482 9.28 -18.57 -19.00
N LYS A 483 9.60 -19.82 -19.32
CA LYS A 483 8.63 -20.77 -19.88
C LYS A 483 7.47 -21.00 -18.91
N ALA A 484 7.76 -21.04 -17.59
CA ALA A 484 6.76 -21.23 -16.55
C ALA A 484 5.65 -20.19 -16.62
N PHE A 485 5.97 -18.90 -16.85
CA PHE A 485 4.97 -17.85 -17.03
C PHE A 485 4.13 -18.05 -18.31
N GLN A 486 4.70 -18.67 -19.33
CA GLN A 486 4.07 -18.88 -20.62
C GLN A 486 3.35 -20.23 -20.75
N ARG A 487 3.14 -20.96 -19.64
CA ARG A 487 2.41 -22.23 -19.60
C ARG A 487 0.92 -22.03 -19.33
N GLU A 488 0.11 -23.02 -19.73
CA GLU A 488 -1.33 -23.05 -19.40
C GLU A 488 -1.53 -23.08 -17.88
N THR A 489 -2.60 -22.41 -17.42
CA THR A 489 -3.03 -22.48 -16.03
C THR A 489 -3.51 -23.90 -15.70
N PRO A 490 -3.34 -24.38 -14.45
CA PRO A 490 -3.97 -25.63 -14.01
C PRO A 490 -5.48 -25.60 -14.22
N LYS A 491 -6.05 -26.69 -14.74
CA LYS A 491 -7.48 -26.79 -15.04
C LYS A 491 -8.36 -26.91 -13.80
N ARG A 492 -7.78 -27.15 -12.64
CA ARG A 492 -8.47 -27.33 -11.36
C ARG A 492 -8.05 -26.23 -10.40
N GLN A 493 -8.90 -26.01 -9.42
CA GLN A 493 -8.62 -25.02 -8.37
C GLN A 493 -7.41 -25.42 -7.56
N ILE A 494 -6.64 -24.41 -7.12
CA ILE A 494 -5.55 -24.57 -6.20
C ILE A 494 -6.02 -24.11 -4.84
N SER A 495 -5.87 -24.95 -3.83
CA SER A 495 -6.15 -24.62 -2.44
C SER A 495 -4.87 -24.64 -1.59
N ALA A 496 -4.84 -23.78 -0.59
CA ALA A 496 -3.83 -23.80 0.46
C ALA A 496 -4.27 -24.74 1.58
N ARG A 497 -3.39 -25.60 2.04
CA ARG A 497 -3.67 -26.52 3.13
C ARG A 497 -2.57 -26.48 4.16
N ASP A 498 -2.98 -26.31 5.42
CA ASP A 498 -2.07 -26.45 6.55
C ASP A 498 -1.58 -27.90 6.61
N THR A 499 -0.30 -28.08 6.69
CA THR A 499 0.26 -29.37 7.03
C THR A 499 0.15 -29.51 8.55
N LYS A 500 -0.53 -30.55 9.00
CA LYS A 500 -0.54 -30.90 10.44
C LYS A 500 0.77 -31.59 10.83
N ASP A 501 1.90 -31.06 10.39
CA ASP A 501 3.20 -31.53 10.75
C ASP A 501 3.64 -30.82 12.03
N GLU A 502 3.78 -31.56 13.13
CA GLU A 502 4.19 -31.01 14.44
C GLU A 502 5.57 -30.33 14.38
N SER A 503 6.41 -30.71 13.41
CA SER A 503 7.75 -30.11 13.22
C SER A 503 7.71 -28.77 12.44
N HIS A 504 6.63 -28.53 11.67
CA HIS A 504 6.43 -27.30 10.88
C HIS A 504 4.96 -26.87 10.94
N PRO A 505 4.48 -26.39 12.09
CA PRO A 505 3.06 -26.12 12.33
C PRO A 505 2.47 -25.00 11.45
N HIS A 506 3.32 -24.16 10.86
CA HIS A 506 2.89 -23.05 9.99
C HIS A 506 3.19 -23.30 8.50
N GLU A 507 3.56 -24.53 8.11
CA GLU A 507 3.77 -24.86 6.71
C GLU A 507 2.43 -24.95 5.97
N VAL A 508 2.29 -24.13 4.93
CA VAL A 508 1.13 -24.15 4.03
C VAL A 508 1.54 -24.79 2.70
N LYS A 509 0.93 -25.91 2.37
CA LYS A 509 1.14 -26.60 1.07
C LYS A 509 0.06 -26.18 0.07
N HIS A 510 0.49 -25.78 -1.12
CA HIS A 510 -0.42 -25.55 -2.21
C HIS A 510 -0.69 -26.84 -2.94
N VAL A 511 -1.95 -27.14 -3.19
CA VAL A 511 -2.38 -28.37 -3.88
C VAL A 511 -3.37 -28.04 -4.98
N ILE A 512 -3.29 -28.80 -6.08
CA ILE A 512 -4.33 -28.82 -7.10
C ILE A 512 -5.42 -29.76 -6.58
N ASP A 513 -6.63 -29.25 -6.40
CA ASP A 513 -7.76 -29.99 -5.87
C ASP A 513 -8.10 -31.20 -6.75
N GLY A 514 -8.56 -32.27 -6.12
CA GLY A 514 -9.03 -33.48 -6.78
C GLY A 514 -10.28 -33.20 -7.64
N PRO A 515 -10.65 -34.16 -8.50
CA PRO A 515 -11.76 -33.99 -9.48
C PRO A 515 -13.16 -33.99 -8.84
N TYR A 516 -13.25 -34.18 -7.52
CA TYR A 516 -14.52 -34.37 -6.82
C TYR A 516 -14.97 -33.08 -6.14
N PRO A 517 -16.03 -32.39 -6.63
CA PRO A 517 -16.51 -31.15 -6.00
C PRO A 517 -16.93 -31.34 -4.53
N ASP A 518 -17.50 -32.51 -4.21
CA ASP A 518 -17.98 -32.85 -2.85
C ASP A 518 -16.84 -33.23 -1.90
N ASN A 519 -15.69 -33.59 -2.43
CA ASN A 519 -14.48 -33.91 -1.66
C ASN A 519 -13.22 -33.49 -2.44
N PRO A 520 -12.91 -32.21 -2.49
CA PRO A 520 -11.77 -31.70 -3.24
C PRO A 520 -10.41 -32.19 -2.70
N LYS A 521 -10.37 -32.71 -1.45
CA LYS A 521 -9.17 -33.29 -0.87
C LYS A 521 -8.82 -34.67 -1.43
N ARG A 522 -9.81 -35.38 -1.97
CA ARG A 522 -9.59 -36.68 -2.61
C ARG A 522 -8.82 -36.51 -3.90
N ASP A 523 -7.74 -37.27 -4.06
CA ASP A 523 -6.85 -37.26 -5.23
C ASP A 523 -6.25 -35.86 -5.55
N ALA A 524 -6.10 -34.98 -4.52
CA ALA A 524 -5.40 -33.74 -4.67
C ALA A 524 -3.89 -33.99 -4.82
N VAL A 525 -3.25 -33.21 -5.69
CA VAL A 525 -1.81 -33.31 -5.95
C VAL A 525 -1.09 -32.01 -5.61
N PRO A 526 0.16 -32.06 -5.12
CA PRO A 526 0.93 -30.85 -4.84
C PRO A 526 1.06 -29.96 -6.08
N TYR A 527 0.98 -28.64 -5.88
CA TYR A 527 1.20 -27.65 -6.91
C TYR A 527 2.61 -27.07 -6.82
N PHE A 528 3.36 -27.15 -7.93
CA PHE A 528 4.73 -26.67 -8.02
C PHE A 528 4.98 -25.83 -9.26
N TYR A 529 4.07 -24.92 -9.58
CA TYR A 529 4.20 -23.98 -10.70
C TYR A 529 4.28 -24.66 -12.08
N GLN A 530 3.42 -25.65 -12.31
CA GLN A 530 3.22 -26.26 -13.64
C GLN A 530 2.85 -25.20 -14.70
N GLY A 531 2.21 -24.12 -14.28
CA GLY A 531 1.86 -22.90 -14.97
C GLY A 531 1.25 -21.93 -13.96
N PRO A 532 1.09 -20.63 -14.26
CA PRO A 532 0.46 -19.66 -13.38
C PRO A 532 -0.96 -20.07 -12.98
N ILE A 533 -1.45 -19.65 -11.85
CA ILE A 533 -2.83 -19.90 -11.47
C ILE A 533 -3.78 -18.93 -12.19
N MET A 534 -5.02 -19.39 -12.41
CA MET A 534 -6.08 -18.54 -12.92
C MET A 534 -6.55 -17.58 -11.85
N GLU A 535 -6.59 -16.29 -12.15
CA GLU A 535 -7.04 -15.27 -11.22
C GLU A 535 -8.20 -14.47 -11.83
N ARG A 536 -9.16 -14.09 -11.00
CA ARG A 536 -10.18 -13.12 -11.39
C ARG A 536 -9.54 -11.74 -11.52
N LEU A 537 -10.02 -10.91 -12.45
CA LEU A 537 -9.63 -9.51 -12.56
C LEU A 537 -9.94 -8.77 -11.25
N SER A 538 -9.05 -7.89 -10.81
CA SER A 538 -9.37 -6.94 -9.75
C SER A 538 -10.39 -5.91 -10.25
N GLY A 539 -11.00 -5.16 -9.31
CA GLY A 539 -11.92 -4.09 -9.69
C GLY A 539 -11.27 -3.03 -10.59
N GLU A 540 -9.98 -2.75 -10.34
CA GLU A 540 -9.20 -1.81 -11.15
C GLU A 540 -8.89 -2.36 -12.54
N GLN A 541 -8.48 -3.62 -12.64
CA GLN A 541 -8.21 -4.28 -13.92
C GLN A 541 -9.47 -4.38 -14.78
N LEU A 542 -10.61 -4.68 -14.15
CA LEU A 542 -11.89 -4.73 -14.83
C LEU A 542 -12.30 -3.34 -15.35
N TRP A 543 -12.20 -2.31 -14.49
CA TRP A 543 -12.49 -0.93 -14.88
C TRP A 543 -11.62 -0.48 -16.03
N ASP A 544 -10.29 -0.63 -15.91
CA ASP A 544 -9.32 -0.22 -16.92
C ASP A 544 -9.55 -0.95 -18.25
N SER A 545 -9.91 -2.25 -18.20
CA SER A 545 -10.25 -3.04 -19.38
C SER A 545 -11.52 -2.54 -20.07
N LEU A 546 -12.56 -2.19 -19.32
CA LEU A 546 -13.79 -1.65 -19.88
C LEU A 546 -13.59 -0.26 -20.51
N VAL A 547 -12.85 0.60 -19.82
CA VAL A 547 -12.56 1.96 -20.31
C VAL A 547 -11.69 1.92 -21.56
N SER A 548 -10.71 0.99 -21.66
CA SER A 548 -9.84 0.84 -22.83
C SER A 548 -10.59 0.46 -24.11
N LEU A 549 -11.77 -0.16 -24.02
CA LEU A 549 -12.62 -0.49 -25.17
C LEU A 549 -13.14 0.77 -25.91
N ASN A 550 -13.28 1.88 -25.17
CA ASN A 550 -13.74 3.15 -25.73
C ASN A 550 -12.63 4.19 -25.88
N PHE A 551 -11.59 4.09 -25.08
CA PHE A 551 -10.50 5.06 -25.03
C PHE A 551 -9.14 4.34 -25.18
N PRO A 552 -8.67 4.12 -26.41
CA PRO A 552 -7.40 3.42 -26.65
C PRO A 552 -6.18 4.20 -26.15
N ASP A 553 -6.29 5.50 -25.96
CA ASP A 553 -5.30 6.40 -25.37
C ASP A 553 -5.38 6.50 -23.84
N ILE A 554 -6.07 5.54 -23.20
CA ILE A 554 -6.35 5.57 -21.76
C ILE A 554 -5.07 5.69 -20.90
N ASP A 555 -3.95 5.12 -21.34
CA ASP A 555 -2.68 5.19 -20.61
C ASP A 555 -2.04 6.59 -20.65
N GLU A 556 -2.45 7.44 -21.60
CA GLU A 556 -1.99 8.83 -21.75
C GLU A 556 -2.89 9.82 -21.00
N ARG A 557 -4.06 9.37 -20.56
CA ARG A 557 -5.04 10.23 -19.90
C ARG A 557 -4.70 10.36 -18.43
N ILE A 558 -4.41 11.57 -18.01
CA ILE A 558 -4.16 11.92 -16.61
C ILE A 558 -5.31 12.78 -16.08
N ASN A 559 -5.55 12.68 -14.79
CA ASN A 559 -6.42 13.62 -14.11
C ASN A 559 -5.68 14.96 -13.98
N ASP A 560 -6.18 16.02 -14.62
CA ASP A 560 -5.61 17.36 -14.49
C ASP A 560 -5.66 17.81 -13.02
N ASN A 561 -4.54 17.65 -12.34
CA ASN A 561 -4.42 18.01 -10.94
C ASN A 561 -3.77 19.38 -10.77
N ASP A 562 -4.29 20.37 -11.52
CA ASP A 562 -3.85 21.77 -11.43
C ASP A 562 -3.78 22.31 -10.00
N SER A 563 -4.57 21.74 -9.08
CA SER A 563 -4.53 22.14 -7.67
C SER A 563 -3.25 21.67 -6.97
N ALA A 564 -2.74 20.49 -7.32
CA ALA A 564 -1.52 19.96 -6.74
C ALA A 564 -0.28 20.63 -7.31
N GLU A 565 -0.24 20.86 -8.63
CA GLU A 565 0.82 21.66 -9.26
C GLU A 565 0.92 23.05 -8.60
N ARG A 566 -0.22 23.75 -8.46
CA ARG A 566 -0.29 25.03 -7.74
C ARG A 566 0.16 24.94 -6.28
N ASN A 567 -0.02 23.79 -5.61
CA ASN A 567 0.42 23.66 -4.23
C ASN A 567 1.93 23.48 -4.13
N PHE A 568 2.60 22.83 -5.10
CA PHE A 568 4.08 22.82 -5.17
C PHE A 568 4.61 24.23 -5.40
N GLU A 569 4.04 24.99 -6.36
CA GLU A 569 4.41 26.38 -6.61
C GLU A 569 4.15 27.27 -5.40
N ARG A 570 3.01 27.10 -4.72
CA ARG A 570 2.67 27.83 -3.49
C ARG A 570 3.65 27.52 -2.37
N TYR A 571 4.04 26.27 -2.21
CA TYR A 571 5.03 25.90 -1.20
C TYR A 571 6.34 26.67 -1.43
N GLU A 572 6.90 26.62 -2.63
CA GLU A 572 8.14 27.32 -2.96
C GLU A 572 8.03 28.83 -2.73
N LYS A 573 6.88 29.42 -3.06
CA LYS A 573 6.58 30.84 -2.85
C LYS A 573 6.37 31.17 -1.38
N TRP A 574 5.53 30.43 -0.68
CA TRP A 574 5.05 30.79 0.65
C TRP A 574 6.05 30.51 1.76
N ILE A 575 6.96 29.54 1.58
CA ILE A 575 7.97 29.21 2.61
C ILE A 575 8.95 30.38 2.87
N SER A 576 9.15 31.28 1.89
CA SER A 576 10.02 32.44 1.98
C SER A 576 9.30 33.73 2.39
N MET A 577 7.95 33.74 2.42
CA MET A 577 7.16 34.89 2.77
C MET A 577 7.14 35.20 4.25
N THR A 578 7.07 36.48 4.60
CA THR A 578 6.76 36.90 5.98
C THR A 578 5.30 36.59 6.34
N PRO A 579 4.92 36.57 7.62
CA PRO A 579 3.53 36.39 8.01
C PRO A 579 2.56 37.44 7.41
N GLU A 580 3.01 38.65 7.26
CA GLU A 580 2.26 39.77 6.65
C GLU A 580 2.06 39.54 5.15
N GLU A 581 3.11 39.15 4.43
CA GLU A 581 3.03 38.81 3.01
C GLU A 581 2.11 37.61 2.76
N LEU A 582 2.17 36.57 3.63
CA LEU A 582 1.24 35.43 3.59
C LEU A 582 -0.22 35.90 3.82
N PHE A 583 -0.43 36.91 4.69
CA PHE A 583 -1.74 37.46 4.92
C PHE A 583 -2.24 38.22 3.66
N GLU A 584 -1.40 39.07 3.06
CA GLU A 584 -1.73 39.76 1.82
C GLU A 584 -2.07 38.82 0.68
N GLU A 585 -1.29 37.76 0.52
CA GLU A 585 -1.55 36.71 -0.47
C GLU A 585 -2.88 35.97 -0.22
N ALA A 586 -3.22 35.67 1.03
CA ALA A 586 -4.42 34.92 1.39
C ALA A 586 -5.71 35.76 1.37
N PHE A 587 -5.61 37.08 1.66
CA PHE A 587 -6.76 37.95 1.83
C PHE A 587 -6.88 39.03 0.73
N GLY A 588 -5.81 39.30 -0.02
CA GLY A 588 -5.80 40.33 -1.06
C GLY A 588 -5.81 41.78 -0.51
N VAL A 589 -5.48 41.96 0.75
CA VAL A 589 -5.40 43.24 1.46
C VAL A 589 -4.22 43.21 2.41
N ALA A 590 -3.68 44.40 2.75
CA ALA A 590 -2.59 44.54 3.68
C ALA A 590 -2.91 43.96 5.08
N ALA A 591 -1.91 43.41 5.75
CA ALA A 591 -2.05 42.88 7.08
C ALA A 591 -2.45 44.00 8.07
N PRO A 592 -3.36 43.71 9.00
CA PRO A 592 -3.77 44.72 9.98
C PRO A 592 -2.60 45.05 10.92
N ASN A 593 -2.35 46.38 11.14
CA ASN A 593 -1.29 46.84 12.02
C ASN A 593 -1.51 46.39 13.46
N ASN A 594 -0.48 45.89 14.06
CA ASN A 594 -0.49 45.32 15.41
C ASN A 594 -0.43 46.40 16.52
N GLU A 595 -0.21 47.70 16.17
CA GLU A 595 0.07 48.75 17.17
C GLU A 595 -1.14 49.15 18.01
N SER A 596 -2.36 48.92 17.51
CA SER A 596 -3.57 49.20 18.30
C SER A 596 -4.03 48.05 19.24
N GLY A 597 -3.57 46.82 18.99
CA GLY A 597 -4.00 45.60 19.71
C GLY A 597 -3.30 45.38 21.07
N MET A 598 -2.04 45.73 21.20
CA MET A 598 -1.31 45.52 22.46
C MET A 598 -1.70 46.47 23.60
N SER A 599 -2.02 47.75 23.27
CA SER A 599 -2.45 48.72 24.27
C SER A 599 -3.85 48.42 24.81
N GLU A 600 -4.78 47.93 23.96
CA GLU A 600 -6.14 47.57 24.38
C GLU A 600 -6.20 46.18 25.09
N MET A 601 -5.31 45.24 24.75
CA MET A 601 -5.25 43.98 25.44
C MET A 601 -4.73 44.08 26.88
N MET A 602 -3.84 45.04 27.17
CA MET A 602 -3.42 45.30 28.54
C MET A 602 -4.47 46.09 29.32
N ALA A 603 -5.18 47.02 28.71
CA ALA A 603 -6.28 47.76 29.36
C ALA A 603 -7.54 46.92 29.63
N ASN A 604 -7.82 45.89 28.79
CA ASN A 604 -8.96 45.00 28.99
C ASN A 604 -8.70 43.87 29.99
N LYS A 605 -7.45 43.60 30.34
CA LYS A 605 -7.13 42.58 31.35
C LYS A 605 -7.54 43.04 32.78
N ASP A 606 -7.46 44.33 33.00
CA ASP A 606 -7.81 44.92 34.31
C ASP A 606 -9.34 45.17 34.47
N SER A 607 -10.10 45.30 33.37
CA SER A 607 -11.55 45.51 33.44
C SER A 607 -12.40 44.23 33.40
N MET A 608 -11.81 43.07 32.97
CA MET A 608 -12.50 41.77 33.03
C MET A 608 -12.40 41.05 34.38
N MET A 609 -11.63 41.59 35.32
CA MET A 609 -11.50 41.01 36.68
C MET A 609 -12.52 41.50 37.70
N ALA A 610 -13.45 42.38 37.31
CA ALA A 610 -14.50 42.88 38.24
C ALA A 610 -15.88 42.31 37.84
N GLY A 611 -16.12 41.08 38.20
CA GLY A 611 -17.45 40.49 38.17
C GLY A 611 -17.61 39.14 37.51
N ASN A 612 -16.90 38.12 37.99
CA ASN A 612 -17.29 36.74 37.65
C ASN A 612 -17.00 35.79 38.82
N GLU A 613 -18.00 34.94 39.11
CA GLU A 613 -17.80 33.73 39.91
C GLU A 613 -16.56 32.98 39.43
N SER A 614 -15.69 32.57 40.37
CA SER A 614 -14.45 31.90 40.06
C SER A 614 -14.68 30.64 39.24
N LEU A 615 -14.27 30.68 37.99
CA LEU A 615 -14.19 29.49 37.14
C LEU A 615 -13.14 28.51 37.70
N ASN A 616 -13.39 27.21 37.49
CA ASN A 616 -12.39 26.18 37.83
C ASN A 616 -11.09 26.38 37.02
N GLU A 617 -9.94 26.18 37.63
CA GLU A 617 -8.63 26.34 36.98
C GLU A 617 -8.23 25.13 36.10
N MET A 618 -8.74 23.95 36.46
CA MET A 618 -8.38 22.68 35.80
C MET A 618 -9.62 22.00 35.22
N CYS A 619 -9.43 21.35 34.06
CA CYS A 619 -10.51 20.67 33.36
C CYS A 619 -11.04 19.48 34.17
N PRO A 620 -12.36 19.42 34.45
CA PRO A 620 -12.94 18.34 35.24
C PRO A 620 -12.98 16.98 34.53
N ILE A 621 -12.83 16.97 33.20
CA ILE A 621 -12.79 15.73 32.37
C ILE A 621 -11.37 15.23 32.18
N ARG A 622 -10.40 16.16 32.20
CA ARG A 622 -8.96 15.81 32.05
C ARG A 622 -8.16 16.48 33.17
N PRO A 623 -8.03 15.82 34.32
CA PRO A 623 -7.28 16.35 35.44
C PRO A 623 -5.85 16.71 35.06
N GLY A 624 -5.35 17.86 35.54
CA GLY A 624 -4.00 18.35 35.23
C GLY A 624 -3.87 19.16 33.93
N ARG A 625 -4.96 19.40 33.19
CA ARG A 625 -4.98 20.36 32.07
C ARG A 625 -5.65 21.66 32.46
N PRO A 626 -5.02 22.82 32.28
CA PRO A 626 -5.64 24.11 32.44
C PRO A 626 -6.88 24.25 31.54
N VAL A 627 -7.89 24.96 32.03
CA VAL A 627 -9.09 25.24 31.24
C VAL A 627 -8.88 26.40 30.28
N ASP A 628 -9.66 26.41 29.21
CA ASP A 628 -9.86 27.60 28.36
C ASP A 628 -11.13 28.29 28.86
N PRO A 629 -11.04 29.53 29.39
CA PRO A 629 -12.19 30.26 29.90
C PRO A 629 -13.30 30.53 28.88
N ALA A 630 -12.97 30.44 27.59
CA ALA A 630 -13.94 30.58 26.49
C ALA A 630 -14.77 29.31 26.23
N ILE A 631 -14.37 28.17 26.78
CA ILE A 631 -15.03 26.88 26.58
C ILE A 631 -15.76 26.47 27.86
N THR A 632 -17.01 26.87 27.97
CA THR A 632 -17.82 26.65 29.19
C THR A 632 -19.13 25.90 28.90
N ALA A 633 -19.65 25.25 29.92
CA ALA A 633 -21.02 24.75 29.98
C ALA A 633 -21.57 24.93 31.40
N LYS A 634 -22.90 24.87 31.59
CA LYS A 634 -23.50 24.89 32.89
C LYS A 634 -23.68 23.48 33.43
N ASP A 635 -23.42 23.28 34.74
CA ASP A 635 -23.72 22.04 35.45
C ASP A 635 -25.21 21.95 35.82
N GLU A 636 -25.60 20.84 36.45
CA GLU A 636 -26.99 20.59 36.92
C GLU A 636 -27.53 21.65 37.88
N ASN A 637 -26.65 22.42 38.51
CA ASN A 637 -27.00 23.49 39.45
C ASN A 637 -26.94 24.88 38.79
N GLY A 638 -26.70 24.95 37.47
CA GLY A 638 -26.61 26.19 36.73
C GLY A 638 -25.27 26.94 36.88
N LYS A 639 -24.26 26.35 37.54
CA LYS A 639 -22.94 26.93 37.74
C LYS A 639 -22.13 26.75 36.43
N THR A 640 -21.40 27.80 36.06
CA THR A 640 -20.54 27.78 34.87
C THR A 640 -19.27 27.00 35.15
N VAL A 641 -18.98 25.99 34.36
CA VAL A 641 -17.77 25.14 34.40
C VAL A 641 -16.98 25.34 33.11
N ALA A 642 -15.67 25.55 33.22
CA ALA A 642 -14.77 25.71 32.10
C ALA A 642 -14.02 24.40 31.73
N PHE A 643 -13.65 24.23 30.47
CA PHE A 643 -13.01 23.02 29.93
C PHE A 643 -11.80 23.37 29.11
N CYS A 644 -10.86 22.42 28.99
CA CYS A 644 -9.65 22.60 28.19
C CYS A 644 -9.89 22.47 26.67
N CYS A 645 -11.04 21.95 26.21
CA CYS A 645 -11.40 21.81 24.80
C CYS A 645 -12.90 21.46 24.65
N ASN A 646 -13.45 21.65 23.45
CA ASN A 646 -14.86 21.37 23.16
C ASN A 646 -15.21 19.89 23.38
N GLY A 647 -14.31 18.92 23.07
CA GLY A 647 -14.58 17.51 23.32
C GLY A 647 -14.78 17.17 24.81
N CYS A 648 -14.08 17.85 25.73
CA CYS A 648 -14.33 17.71 27.18
C CYS A 648 -15.65 18.35 27.61
N LYS A 649 -16.01 19.49 27.00
CA LYS A 649 -17.29 20.11 27.19
C LYS A 649 -18.45 19.19 26.75
N ASP A 650 -18.36 18.63 25.53
CA ASP A 650 -19.40 17.77 24.98
C ASP A 650 -19.57 16.48 25.81
N GLN A 651 -18.46 15.89 26.27
CA GLN A 651 -18.48 14.75 27.19
C GLN A 651 -19.11 15.07 28.53
N PHE A 652 -18.87 16.26 29.06
CA PHE A 652 -19.49 16.72 30.30
C PHE A 652 -21.00 16.90 30.12
N VAL A 653 -21.44 17.57 29.07
CA VAL A 653 -22.84 17.82 28.76
C VAL A 653 -23.61 16.52 28.50
N SER A 654 -22.98 15.53 27.84
CA SER A 654 -23.61 14.23 27.59
C SER A 654 -23.80 13.38 28.85
N ASN A 655 -23.06 13.68 29.91
CA ASN A 655 -23.13 12.97 31.18
C ASN A 655 -24.07 13.65 32.21
N LEU A 656 -24.68 14.82 31.89
CA LEU A 656 -25.69 15.45 32.74
C LEU A 656 -27.00 14.65 32.68
N PRO A 657 -27.71 14.44 33.82
CA PRO A 657 -29.00 13.80 33.79
C PRO A 657 -29.97 14.60 32.92
N ALA A 658 -30.73 13.88 32.10
CA ALA A 658 -31.66 14.49 31.14
C ALA A 658 -32.72 15.37 31.82
N MET A 659 -32.53 16.67 31.81
CA MET A 659 -33.56 17.67 32.06
C MET A 659 -33.97 18.31 30.71
N ASN A 660 -35.23 18.02 30.37
CA ASN A 660 -36.04 18.60 29.29
C ASN A 660 -35.75 18.23 27.83
N ASN A 661 -36.45 17.19 27.43
CA ASN A 661 -36.59 16.67 26.05
C ASN A 661 -37.45 17.56 25.12
N GLU A 662 -37.81 18.77 25.45
CA GLU A 662 -38.70 19.62 24.61
C GLU A 662 -37.97 20.66 23.75
N MET A 663 -36.66 20.85 23.90
CA MET A 663 -35.91 21.82 23.11
C MET A 663 -34.92 21.20 22.09
N MET A 664 -34.85 19.87 21.97
CA MET A 664 -33.95 19.17 21.05
C MET A 664 -34.65 18.56 19.83
N MET A 665 -35.96 18.66 19.69
CA MET A 665 -36.70 18.17 18.51
C MET A 665 -36.89 19.20 17.38
N ALA A 666 -36.32 20.40 17.50
CA ALA A 666 -36.48 21.44 16.48
C ALA A 666 -35.29 21.66 15.52
N THR A 667 -34.25 20.81 15.57
CA THR A 667 -33.06 20.98 14.74
C THR A 667 -32.62 19.76 13.91
N THR A 668 -33.49 18.78 13.69
CA THR A 668 -33.21 17.64 12.77
C THR A 668 -34.26 17.51 11.68
N GLN A 669 -34.61 18.61 11.04
CA GLN A 669 -35.09 18.60 9.66
C GLN A 669 -34.06 19.44 8.86
N SER A 670 -33.05 18.75 8.33
CA SER A 670 -32.22 19.31 7.28
C SER A 670 -33.03 19.32 6.01
N ASP A 671 -33.67 20.44 5.74
CA ASP A 671 -34.10 20.75 4.39
C ASP A 671 -32.92 20.67 3.45
N SER A 672 -32.94 19.69 2.57
CA SER A 672 -32.12 19.59 1.39
C SER A 672 -32.62 20.60 0.34
N SER A 673 -32.51 21.88 0.63
CA SER A 673 -32.55 22.94 -0.36
C SER A 673 -31.11 23.39 -0.61
N SER A 674 -30.49 22.77 -1.61
CA SER A 674 -29.26 23.22 -2.22
C SER A 674 -29.47 24.63 -2.81
N THR A 675 -29.20 25.68 -2.02
CA THR A 675 -28.89 26.96 -2.58
C THR A 675 -27.54 26.88 -3.26
N GLY A 676 -27.60 26.80 -4.59
CA GLY A 676 -26.46 26.67 -5.47
C GLY A 676 -25.49 27.82 -5.27
N TYR A 677 -24.38 27.55 -4.63
CA TYR A 677 -23.12 28.14 -5.01
C TYR A 677 -22.76 27.57 -6.38
N GLN A 678 -23.03 28.34 -7.45
CA GLN A 678 -22.39 28.11 -8.72
C GLN A 678 -20.89 28.21 -8.50
N ARG A 679 -20.26 27.07 -8.18
CA ARG A 679 -18.84 26.86 -8.44
C ARG A 679 -18.68 27.08 -9.93
N ARG A 680 -18.01 28.18 -10.34
CA ARG A 680 -17.46 28.32 -11.68
C ARG A 680 -16.82 26.96 -12.03
N GLY A 681 -17.39 26.34 -13.06
CA GLY A 681 -17.11 24.98 -13.41
C GLY A 681 -15.62 24.75 -13.65
N ASN A 682 -14.96 24.08 -12.71
CA ASN A 682 -13.94 23.15 -13.09
C ASN A 682 -14.66 22.10 -13.94
N ARG A 683 -14.35 22.07 -15.22
CA ARG A 683 -14.70 20.95 -16.07
C ARG A 683 -14.06 19.72 -15.44
N THR A 684 -14.80 19.04 -14.58
CA THR A 684 -14.48 17.66 -14.20
C THR A 684 -14.45 16.90 -15.51
N ARG A 685 -13.25 16.65 -16.03
CA ARG A 685 -13.10 15.63 -17.07
C ARG A 685 -13.82 14.41 -16.55
N ASN A 686 -14.70 13.88 -17.38
CA ASN A 686 -15.54 12.76 -17.02
C ASN A 686 -14.66 11.63 -16.45
N SER A 687 -14.74 11.35 -15.16
CA SER A 687 -13.94 10.30 -14.48
C SER A 687 -14.06 8.93 -15.16
N ASN A 688 -15.13 8.74 -15.93
CA ASN A 688 -15.42 7.55 -16.70
C ASN A 688 -14.50 7.32 -17.92
N SER A 689 -13.56 8.22 -18.19
CA SER A 689 -12.56 8.10 -19.26
C SER A 689 -11.11 7.98 -18.75
N LEU A 690 -10.93 7.77 -17.43
CA LEU A 690 -9.63 7.71 -16.78
C LEU A 690 -9.33 6.31 -16.25
N ARG A 691 -8.03 5.98 -16.12
CA ARG A 691 -7.55 4.77 -15.44
C ARG A 691 -7.97 4.75 -13.97
N ALA A 692 -8.12 3.55 -13.41
CA ALA A 692 -8.38 3.36 -11.97
C ALA A 692 -7.35 4.07 -11.09
N SER A 693 -6.08 4.11 -11.49
CA SER A 693 -5.01 4.84 -10.81
C SER A 693 -5.26 6.34 -10.71
N GLU A 694 -5.92 6.93 -11.71
CA GLU A 694 -6.27 8.35 -11.74
C GLU A 694 -7.59 8.65 -11.00
N VAL A 695 -8.52 7.69 -11.02
CA VAL A 695 -9.79 7.79 -10.27
C VAL A 695 -9.55 7.59 -8.77
N THR A 696 -8.66 6.68 -8.39
CA THR A 696 -8.36 6.35 -6.97
C THR A 696 -7.24 7.16 -6.36
N GLY A 697 -6.37 7.77 -7.18
CA GLY A 697 -5.22 8.57 -6.77
C GLY A 697 -5.33 10.05 -7.09
N GLY A 698 -6.49 10.50 -7.58
CA GLY A 698 -6.73 11.90 -7.94
C GLY A 698 -6.92 12.83 -6.75
N SER A 699 -7.34 14.07 -7.05
CA SER A 699 -7.53 15.16 -6.07
C SER A 699 -8.37 14.76 -4.85
N PRO A 700 -8.14 15.38 -3.70
CA PRO A 700 -8.95 15.17 -2.49
C PRO A 700 -10.45 15.33 -2.76
N GLY A 701 -11.20 14.25 -2.62
CA GLY A 701 -12.64 14.19 -2.93
C GLY A 701 -12.99 13.38 -4.19
N ALA A 702 -12.00 12.94 -4.97
CA ALA A 702 -12.19 12.10 -6.15
C ALA A 702 -12.06 10.58 -5.87
N ALA A 703 -11.92 10.16 -4.60
CA ALA A 703 -11.98 8.74 -4.27
C ALA A 703 -13.31 8.15 -4.73
N PRO A 704 -13.31 7.00 -5.44
CA PRO A 704 -14.53 6.41 -5.95
C PRO A 704 -15.48 6.10 -4.80
N GLY A 705 -16.71 6.60 -4.87
CA GLY A 705 -17.76 6.30 -3.89
C GLY A 705 -18.06 4.80 -3.85
N ALA A 706 -18.75 4.35 -2.80
CA ALA A 706 -19.09 2.94 -2.58
C ALA A 706 -19.85 2.32 -3.78
N GLY A 707 -20.58 3.11 -4.55
CA GLY A 707 -21.30 2.70 -5.76
C GLY A 707 -20.44 2.56 -7.03
N HIS A 708 -19.20 3.04 -7.03
CA HIS A 708 -18.31 2.95 -8.18
C HIS A 708 -17.88 1.49 -8.43
N LEU A 709 -17.76 1.11 -9.72
CA LEU A 709 -17.45 -0.26 -10.14
C LEU A 709 -16.17 -0.79 -9.45
N VAL A 710 -15.09 0.00 -9.41
CA VAL A 710 -13.83 -0.39 -8.75
C VAL A 710 -14.09 -0.83 -7.30
N ARG A 711 -14.86 -0.07 -6.53
CA ARG A 711 -15.18 -0.39 -5.12
C ARG A 711 -16.08 -1.61 -4.98
N GLN A 712 -17.08 -1.73 -5.84
CA GLN A 712 -17.98 -2.88 -5.83
C GLN A 712 -17.29 -4.19 -6.20
N PHE A 713 -16.22 -4.12 -7.01
CA PHE A 713 -15.41 -5.29 -7.38
C PHE A 713 -14.21 -5.53 -6.46
N GLY A 714 -14.23 -4.96 -5.26
CA GLY A 714 -13.25 -5.24 -4.21
C GLY A 714 -12.02 -4.35 -4.23
N GLY A 715 -12.06 -3.22 -4.94
CA GLY A 715 -11.01 -2.22 -4.89
C GLY A 715 -10.83 -1.64 -3.49
N SER A 716 -9.59 -1.49 -3.05
CA SER A 716 -9.21 -1.07 -1.70
C SER A 716 -9.60 0.37 -1.37
N SER A 717 -9.95 0.61 -0.10
CA SER A 717 -10.01 1.97 0.47
C SER A 717 -8.61 2.52 0.80
N ARG A 718 -7.59 1.67 0.82
CA ARG A 718 -6.22 1.97 1.21
C ARG A 718 -6.07 2.47 2.66
N GLU A 719 -7.05 2.24 3.49
CA GLU A 719 -6.97 2.54 4.92
C GLU A 719 -6.19 1.46 5.68
N GLN A 720 -6.26 0.23 5.20
CA GLN A 720 -5.51 -0.92 5.70
C GLN A 720 -4.67 -1.54 4.58
N ILE A 721 -3.69 -2.36 4.94
CA ILE A 721 -2.79 -3.02 3.99
C ILE A 721 -3.54 -4.12 3.26
N GLN A 722 -3.46 -4.13 1.91
CA GLN A 722 -3.96 -5.21 1.03
C GLN A 722 -5.43 -5.61 1.29
N VAL A 723 -6.31 -4.63 1.43
CA VAL A 723 -7.75 -4.87 1.62
C VAL A 723 -8.47 -5.20 0.30
N SER A 724 -7.82 -4.97 -0.83
CA SER A 724 -8.39 -5.37 -2.13
C SER A 724 -8.60 -6.88 -2.18
N HIS A 725 -9.77 -7.29 -2.67
CA HIS A 725 -10.12 -8.69 -2.79
C HIS A 725 -10.74 -9.01 -4.14
N LYS A 726 -10.58 -10.27 -4.59
CA LYS A 726 -11.12 -10.78 -5.87
C LYS A 726 -12.32 -11.71 -5.67
N GLN A 727 -12.95 -11.69 -4.49
CA GLN A 727 -14.11 -12.54 -4.19
C GLN A 727 -15.31 -12.15 -5.05
N ALA A 728 -16.03 -13.16 -5.55
CA ALA A 728 -17.24 -12.97 -6.32
C ALA A 728 -18.45 -12.69 -5.41
N ALA A 729 -19.32 -11.78 -5.85
CA ALA A 729 -20.58 -11.48 -5.19
C ALA A 729 -21.70 -11.28 -6.23
N VAL A 730 -22.94 -11.61 -5.88
CA VAL A 730 -24.09 -11.53 -6.79
C VAL A 730 -24.33 -10.10 -7.31
N ASN A 731 -24.16 -9.09 -6.48
CA ASN A 731 -24.30 -7.69 -6.85
C ASN A 731 -23.31 -7.26 -7.96
N GLN A 732 -22.12 -7.87 -8.02
CA GLN A 732 -21.15 -7.60 -9.09
C GLN A 732 -21.65 -8.11 -10.44
N VAL A 733 -22.25 -9.31 -10.48
CA VAL A 733 -22.84 -9.87 -11.70
C VAL A 733 -23.99 -8.98 -12.19
N LEU A 734 -24.88 -8.57 -11.29
CA LEU A 734 -26.00 -7.68 -11.63
C LEU A 734 -25.50 -6.32 -12.15
N LYS A 735 -24.41 -5.80 -11.60
CA LYS A 735 -23.80 -4.54 -12.05
C LYS A 735 -23.19 -4.64 -13.45
N LEU A 736 -22.57 -5.78 -13.79
CA LEU A 736 -22.07 -6.06 -15.13
C LEU A 736 -23.20 -6.19 -16.14
N MET A 737 -24.29 -6.88 -15.77
CA MET A 737 -25.41 -7.16 -16.66
C MET A 737 -26.26 -5.92 -16.98
N ASN A 738 -26.48 -5.02 -16.01
CA ASN A 738 -27.48 -3.95 -16.09
C ASN A 738 -26.93 -2.55 -15.70
N GLY A 739 -25.61 -2.40 -15.57
CA GLY A 739 -25.02 -1.16 -15.04
C GLY A 739 -24.35 -0.28 -16.10
N GLU A 740 -23.16 0.19 -15.74
CA GLU A 740 -22.38 1.12 -16.55
C GLU A 740 -21.94 0.57 -17.89
N ILE A 741 -21.74 -0.77 -18.01
CA ILE A 741 -21.38 -1.44 -19.27
C ILE A 741 -22.48 -1.23 -20.30
N GLU A 742 -23.73 -1.46 -19.89
CA GLU A 742 -24.87 -1.28 -20.80
C GLU A 742 -24.96 0.18 -21.29
N SER A 743 -24.91 1.14 -20.37
CA SER A 743 -25.12 2.55 -20.72
C SER A 743 -23.92 3.20 -21.43
N GLN A 744 -22.68 2.83 -21.07
CA GLN A 744 -21.49 3.52 -21.57
C GLN A 744 -20.82 2.81 -22.75
N ILE A 745 -20.97 1.51 -22.89
CA ILE A 745 -20.36 0.72 -23.97
C ILE A 745 -21.39 0.28 -24.98
N ILE A 746 -22.44 -0.43 -24.55
CA ILE A 746 -23.34 -1.13 -25.47
C ILE A 746 -24.36 -0.18 -26.08
N SER A 747 -25.04 0.60 -25.26
CA SER A 747 -26.11 1.54 -25.70
C SER A 747 -25.60 2.91 -26.10
N ASN A 748 -24.31 3.22 -25.82
CA ASN A 748 -23.70 4.51 -26.17
C ASN A 748 -23.43 4.59 -27.69
N PRO A 749 -24.04 5.52 -28.44
CA PRO A 749 -23.78 5.71 -29.88
C PRO A 749 -22.30 6.06 -30.17
N GLU A 750 -21.63 6.73 -29.24
CA GLU A 750 -20.24 7.16 -29.35
C GLU A 750 -19.24 6.06 -28.93
N SER A 751 -19.73 4.89 -28.54
CA SER A 751 -18.87 3.76 -28.15
C SER A 751 -17.98 3.32 -29.33
N ARG A 752 -16.65 3.47 -29.13
CA ARG A 752 -15.66 3.09 -30.14
C ARG A 752 -15.70 1.58 -30.42
N LEU A 753 -15.88 0.75 -29.40
CA LEU A 753 -16.06 -0.69 -29.57
C LEU A 753 -17.23 -0.97 -30.51
N MET A 754 -18.41 -0.41 -30.21
CA MET A 754 -19.62 -0.66 -31.04
C MET A 754 -19.45 -0.15 -32.46
N GLN A 755 -18.82 1.03 -32.64
CA GLN A 755 -18.51 1.56 -33.97
C GLN A 755 -17.57 0.64 -34.74
N THR A 756 -16.55 0.08 -34.08
CA THR A 756 -15.59 -0.85 -34.68
C THR A 756 -16.30 -2.15 -35.13
N VAL A 757 -17.14 -2.73 -34.28
CA VAL A 757 -17.89 -3.93 -34.59
C VAL A 757 -18.89 -3.68 -35.76
N ARG A 758 -19.60 -2.55 -35.75
CA ARG A 758 -20.58 -2.20 -36.79
C ARG A 758 -19.96 -1.97 -38.18
N LYS A 759 -18.71 -1.50 -38.24
CA LYS A 759 -17.99 -1.30 -39.51
C LYS A 759 -17.64 -2.60 -40.23
N ALA A 760 -17.66 -3.72 -39.56
CA ALA A 760 -17.41 -5.01 -40.20
C ALA A 760 -18.52 -5.40 -41.20
N SER A 761 -18.15 -6.06 -42.30
CA SER A 761 -18.93 -6.22 -43.51
C SER A 761 -20.15 -7.14 -43.33
N ASN A 762 -20.07 -8.15 -42.49
CA ASN A 762 -21.13 -9.16 -42.30
C ASN A 762 -21.10 -9.70 -40.84
N MET A 763 -22.11 -10.52 -40.51
CA MET A 763 -22.28 -11.05 -39.14
C MET A 763 -21.04 -11.83 -38.66
N ASP A 764 -20.43 -12.65 -39.51
CA ASP A 764 -19.27 -13.46 -39.13
C ASP A 764 -18.07 -12.55 -38.78
N GLU A 765 -17.83 -11.53 -39.58
CA GLU A 765 -16.76 -10.55 -39.34
C GLU A 765 -17.05 -9.68 -38.11
N LYS A 766 -18.31 -9.29 -37.86
CA LYS A 766 -18.70 -8.56 -36.64
C LYS A 766 -18.46 -9.39 -35.39
N ILE A 767 -18.81 -10.68 -35.40
CA ILE A 767 -18.52 -11.60 -34.30
C ILE A 767 -16.99 -11.72 -34.10
N LYS A 768 -16.20 -11.88 -35.18
CA LYS A 768 -14.73 -11.97 -35.08
C LYS A 768 -14.12 -10.70 -34.47
N VAL A 769 -14.55 -9.53 -34.93
CA VAL A 769 -14.06 -8.24 -34.38
C VAL A 769 -14.39 -8.12 -32.90
N ALA A 770 -15.62 -8.49 -32.48
CA ALA A 770 -16.03 -8.47 -31.10
C ALA A 770 -15.15 -9.40 -30.23
N PHE A 771 -14.91 -10.64 -30.69
CA PHE A 771 -14.02 -11.59 -30.00
C PHE A 771 -12.58 -11.07 -29.89
N GLN A 772 -12.03 -10.51 -30.98
CA GLN A 772 -10.66 -9.98 -30.98
C GLN A 772 -10.52 -8.74 -30.11
N ALA A 773 -11.53 -7.87 -30.03
CA ALA A 773 -11.50 -6.68 -29.20
C ALA A 773 -11.67 -6.99 -27.70
N ILE A 774 -12.50 -7.97 -27.34
CA ILE A 774 -12.89 -8.26 -25.95
C ILE A 774 -12.07 -9.40 -25.36
N LEU A 775 -11.84 -10.49 -26.14
CA LEU A 775 -11.19 -11.70 -25.69
C LEU A 775 -9.80 -11.92 -26.32
N GLN A 776 -9.37 -11.05 -27.22
CA GLN A 776 -8.06 -11.05 -27.92
C GLN A 776 -7.80 -12.31 -28.75
N ARG A 777 -8.81 -13.06 -29.11
CA ARG A 777 -8.72 -14.27 -29.94
C ARG A 777 -9.78 -14.30 -31.04
N LYS A 778 -9.58 -15.14 -32.00
CA LYS A 778 -10.63 -15.46 -32.99
C LYS A 778 -11.67 -16.41 -32.37
N PRO A 779 -12.95 -16.28 -32.73
CA PRO A 779 -13.97 -17.24 -32.31
C PRO A 779 -13.74 -18.61 -32.99
N GLU A 780 -14.09 -19.68 -32.30
CA GLU A 780 -14.15 -21.01 -32.88
C GLU A 780 -15.37 -21.14 -33.79
N SER A 781 -15.34 -22.12 -34.70
CA SER A 781 -16.46 -22.36 -35.67
C SER A 781 -17.80 -22.68 -34.97
N ASN A 782 -17.75 -23.36 -33.82
CA ASN A 782 -18.92 -23.65 -32.99
C ASN A 782 -19.47 -22.39 -32.31
N GLU A 783 -18.62 -21.44 -31.91
CA GLU A 783 -19.02 -20.16 -31.31
C GLU A 783 -19.72 -19.28 -32.34
N ILE A 784 -19.16 -19.16 -33.57
CA ILE A 784 -19.81 -18.44 -34.68
C ILE A 784 -21.17 -19.04 -34.95
N ARG A 785 -21.25 -20.38 -35.07
CA ARG A 785 -22.51 -21.08 -35.30
C ARG A 785 -23.53 -20.83 -34.19
N PHE A 786 -23.11 -20.92 -32.92
CA PHE A 786 -23.94 -20.66 -31.76
C PHE A 786 -24.57 -19.27 -31.80
N PHE A 787 -23.77 -18.22 -32.03
CA PHE A 787 -24.31 -16.87 -32.14
C PHE A 787 -25.27 -16.72 -33.32
N LYS A 788 -24.91 -17.24 -34.49
CA LYS A 788 -25.79 -17.16 -35.69
C LYS A 788 -27.14 -17.84 -35.51
N GLU A 789 -27.17 -19.03 -34.90
CA GLU A 789 -28.41 -19.77 -34.65
C GLU A 789 -29.32 -19.10 -33.62
N ASN A 790 -28.72 -18.59 -32.53
CA ASN A 790 -29.50 -17.94 -31.48
C ASN A 790 -30.03 -16.55 -31.92
N LEU A 791 -29.17 -15.73 -32.57
CA LEU A 791 -29.57 -14.41 -33.04
C LEU A 791 -30.67 -14.46 -34.12
N LYS A 792 -30.66 -15.45 -35.01
CA LYS A 792 -31.74 -15.67 -35.98
C LYS A 792 -33.09 -16.01 -35.35
N ARG A 793 -33.09 -16.71 -34.21
CA ARG A 793 -34.32 -17.09 -33.49
C ARG A 793 -35.01 -15.90 -32.81
N LEU A 794 -34.21 -14.86 -32.47
CA LEU A 794 -34.68 -13.71 -31.68
C LEU A 794 -35.15 -12.54 -32.53
N ASP A 795 -35.00 -12.61 -33.90
CA ASP A 795 -35.33 -11.53 -34.85
C ASP A 795 -34.77 -10.14 -34.43
N VAL A 796 -33.52 -10.15 -33.96
CA VAL A 796 -32.94 -9.00 -33.30
C VAL A 796 -32.31 -8.05 -34.31
N GLN A 797 -32.75 -6.79 -34.33
CA GLN A 797 -32.23 -5.76 -35.22
C GLN A 797 -30.81 -5.30 -34.84
N ASP A 798 -30.45 -5.35 -33.56
CA ASP A 798 -29.15 -4.86 -33.01
C ASP A 798 -28.31 -6.00 -32.41
N TYR A 799 -28.19 -7.11 -33.15
CA TYR A 799 -27.50 -8.31 -32.66
C TYR A 799 -26.03 -8.09 -32.19
N GLU A 800 -25.38 -7.04 -32.67
CA GLU A 800 -24.03 -6.67 -32.24
C GLU A 800 -23.97 -6.36 -30.74
N LYS A 801 -25.03 -5.76 -30.19
CA LYS A 801 -25.19 -5.47 -28.78
C LYS A 801 -25.20 -6.74 -27.96
N ASP A 802 -25.96 -7.74 -28.40
CA ASP A 802 -26.09 -9.01 -27.70
C ASP A 802 -24.79 -9.81 -27.71
N VAL A 803 -24.04 -9.81 -28.84
CA VAL A 803 -22.72 -10.43 -28.94
C VAL A 803 -21.74 -9.74 -27.96
N VAL A 804 -21.65 -8.43 -27.97
CA VAL A 804 -20.77 -7.66 -27.09
C VAL A 804 -21.14 -7.87 -25.62
N TRP A 805 -22.44 -7.83 -25.30
CA TRP A 805 -22.95 -8.07 -23.96
C TRP A 805 -22.59 -9.48 -23.45
N ALA A 806 -22.77 -10.51 -24.26
CA ALA A 806 -22.46 -11.88 -23.91
C ALA A 806 -20.95 -12.07 -23.64
N LEU A 807 -20.10 -11.47 -24.47
CA LEU A 807 -18.64 -11.55 -24.32
C LEU A 807 -18.13 -10.82 -23.07
N LEU A 808 -18.63 -9.61 -22.78
CA LEU A 808 -18.25 -8.83 -21.59
C LEU A 808 -18.73 -9.49 -20.28
N ASN A 809 -19.80 -10.31 -20.32
CA ASN A 809 -20.29 -11.07 -19.18
C ASN A 809 -19.73 -12.50 -19.12
N SER A 810 -18.85 -12.90 -20.04
CA SER A 810 -18.25 -14.23 -20.06
C SER A 810 -17.19 -14.40 -18.96
N HIS A 811 -17.01 -15.64 -18.49
CA HIS A 811 -15.92 -15.97 -17.58
C HIS A 811 -14.55 -15.67 -18.20
N GLU A 812 -14.39 -15.87 -19.50
CA GLU A 812 -13.13 -15.61 -20.19
C GLU A 812 -12.72 -14.14 -20.11
N PHE A 813 -13.70 -13.21 -20.18
CA PHE A 813 -13.43 -11.78 -19.98
C PHE A 813 -13.03 -11.45 -18.54
N LEU A 814 -13.60 -12.13 -17.55
CA LEU A 814 -13.43 -11.80 -16.12
C LEU A 814 -12.16 -12.39 -15.48
N PHE A 815 -11.40 -13.22 -16.20
CA PHE A 815 -10.23 -13.91 -15.64
C PHE A 815 -8.95 -13.62 -16.44
N VAL A 816 -7.82 -13.68 -15.71
CA VAL A 816 -6.47 -13.73 -16.28
C VAL A 816 -6.20 -15.19 -16.61
N PRO A 817 -5.96 -15.52 -17.88
CA PRO A 817 -5.75 -16.91 -18.33
C PRO A 817 -4.43 -17.51 -17.85
#